data_11b9367012dad3eec9d554fb81510629
#
_entry.id   11b9367012dad3eec9d554fb81510629
#
_cell.length_a   1.000
_cell.length_b   1.000
_cell.length_c   1.000
_cell.angle_alpha   90.00
_cell.angle_beta   90.00
_cell.angle_gamma   90.00
#
_symmetry.space_group_name_H-M   'P 1'
#
loop_
_entity.id
_entity.type
_entity.pdbx_description
1 polymer ?
#
loop_
_entity_poly.entity_id
_entity_poly.type
_entity_poly.pdbx_seq_one_letter_code
_entity_poly.pdbx_strand_id
1 'polypeptide(L)'
;MKKHVLASALIAATSISGLAAVPSELESSRFSDSDLTPSPACLCAHPNGDVFVGVDMLGSLGKGAGKGKVVRLRDTDHDGKADEHTDFANLDNPRGLIAVDDKLYVLHTVIPASTGVMTGMHLSVLTDSDGDGKADGEPRRLIKNISCLKHNQSRGADHTTNGIRMGIDGWIYIAIGDFGFVDAEGTDGTKLSMLGGGVLRVRPDGTEMEVYTHGMRNIYDVAIDPFMNIFTRGNTNDGGGWNIRFTHQIQSGEYGYPILFKNFTDEIIPALIDLGGGSGTGVMFFQEPGWPEKYNNVPMMGDWGRSHLYIHRVTPDGPSFTQKEEKFIQCSQIADVDVDGSGRLYLAAWNGAGYKGNPKKGYVERVVPKGWTYKAFPDLSKLSGPNLVKGLKSESSTARLHVQQEILKRGDAGLAPAILGVINDKSCHKEGRVAAIFTYGQLLGGKGISALMASSKDAAIQEFCLRAAADRKPIARTLPTAPFVQALKSDDKRVQVAAAVALGRIGKGAAAEALLKASVPPAPGSHDKPNSGVVLPHVAVHSLVDLEAVDACLKALDSSSQDVALWALRKMHTAKVVDGLLAKLDSTTDEELQLKIMTALARLSTKEQPYDGSWWWSTKPDTRGPYYKPVAWEQSEKIEKAYRAAYENSSAEVKNRLADIATRHRMNLKGIGKVEVVDKAAAAKKGEVGRTSIEDVMLSFEKLKGNKKRGKKILSGMACVACHNLKKGDVIKGPDLLNIKLSKEQIAESILKPAATISDSWVTVTMNDGTAHLGTLVTKNDKEVIVHDIAGIPTKVKASDVKSVKTQTSTLMAPGLANDLSLQQFSDLIAYLSKKE
;
A
#
# COMPACT_ATOMS: atom_id res chain seq x y z
N MET A 1 -52.77 14.77 -48.39
CA MET A 1 -52.49 13.81 -47.33
C MET A 1 -51.13 13.22 -47.57
N LYS A 2 -50.13 13.78 -46.96
CA LYS A 2 -48.75 13.29 -47.00
C LYS A 2 -48.28 12.89 -45.54
N LYS A 3 -48.02 11.59 -45.38
CA LYS A 3 -47.49 11.02 -44.14
C LYS A 3 -46.01 11.36 -44.06
N HIS A 4 -45.59 12.08 -43.05
CA HIS A 4 -44.15 12.19 -42.66
C HIS A 4 -43.80 11.01 -41.78
N VAL A 5 -42.87 10.18 -42.29
CA VAL A 5 -42.17 9.16 -41.52
C VAL A 5 -40.92 9.83 -40.98
N LEU A 6 -40.85 10.04 -39.67
CA LEU A 6 -39.57 10.37 -38.99
C LEU A 6 -38.79 9.07 -38.88
N ALA A 7 -37.66 9.02 -39.58
CA ALA A 7 -36.64 8.01 -39.36
C ALA A 7 -35.79 8.42 -38.14
N SER A 8 -36.00 7.74 -37.03
CA SER A 8 -35.07 7.84 -35.89
C SER A 8 -33.80 7.08 -36.23
N ALA A 9 -32.74 7.80 -36.48
CA ALA A 9 -31.42 7.22 -36.60
C ALA A 9 -30.98 6.71 -35.22
N LEU A 10 -31.05 5.41 -35.01
CA LEU A 10 -30.35 4.72 -33.91
C LEU A 10 -28.84 4.77 -34.21
N ILE A 11 -28.11 5.64 -33.56
CA ILE A 11 -26.65 5.56 -33.51
C ILE A 11 -26.33 4.33 -32.63
N ALA A 12 -26.13 3.21 -33.28
CA ALA A 12 -25.50 2.06 -32.63
C ALA A 12 -24.06 2.45 -32.31
N ALA A 13 -23.81 2.83 -31.05
CA ALA A 13 -22.48 2.86 -30.52
C ALA A 13 -22.00 1.40 -30.51
N THR A 14 -21.24 1.01 -31.54
CA THR A 14 -20.44 -0.21 -31.52
C THR A 14 -19.39 0.01 -30.44
N SER A 15 -19.62 -0.52 -29.24
CA SER A 15 -18.58 -0.69 -28.24
C SER A 15 -17.52 -1.58 -28.88
N ILE A 16 -16.38 -0.99 -29.25
CA ILE A 16 -15.14 -1.71 -29.54
C ILE A 16 -14.79 -2.39 -28.20
N SER A 17 -15.06 -3.68 -28.12
CA SER A 17 -14.87 -4.46 -26.92
C SER A 17 -13.38 -4.51 -26.60
N GLY A 18 -12.94 -3.76 -25.59
CA GLY A 18 -11.60 -3.88 -25.07
C GLY A 18 -10.85 -2.61 -24.66
N LEU A 19 -11.30 -1.40 -24.96
CA LEU A 19 -10.68 -0.17 -24.52
C LEU A 19 -11.08 0.19 -23.08
N ALA A 20 -10.21 0.95 -22.37
CA ALA A 20 -10.56 1.53 -21.08
C ALA A 20 -11.74 2.49 -21.21
N ALA A 21 -12.69 2.44 -20.28
CA ALA A 21 -13.77 3.41 -20.23
C ALA A 21 -13.28 4.67 -19.51
N VAL A 22 -13.10 5.75 -20.26
CA VAL A 22 -12.57 7.04 -19.78
C VAL A 22 -13.71 8.09 -19.71
N PRO A 23 -13.55 9.13 -18.86
CA PRO A 23 -14.43 10.31 -18.88
C PRO A 23 -14.54 10.95 -20.27
N SER A 24 -15.66 11.62 -20.52
CA SER A 24 -15.97 12.18 -21.84
C SER A 24 -14.98 13.24 -22.35
N GLU A 25 -14.22 13.87 -21.47
CA GLU A 25 -13.18 14.86 -21.77
C GLU A 25 -11.83 14.26 -22.15
N LEU A 26 -11.71 12.94 -21.97
CA LEU A 26 -10.50 12.19 -22.30
C LEU A 26 -10.75 11.29 -23.52
N GLU A 27 -9.68 10.86 -24.12
CA GLU A 27 -9.66 9.82 -25.14
C GLU A 27 -8.62 8.77 -24.79
N SER A 28 -8.90 7.53 -25.17
CA SER A 28 -7.99 6.41 -24.99
C SER A 28 -7.70 5.72 -26.30
N SER A 29 -6.50 5.16 -26.41
CA SER A 29 -6.07 4.31 -27.52
C SER A 29 -5.33 3.09 -27.01
N ARG A 30 -5.47 1.98 -27.72
CA ARG A 30 -4.69 0.77 -27.47
C ARG A 30 -3.26 1.02 -27.89
N PHE A 31 -2.34 1.16 -26.89
CA PHE A 31 -0.93 1.43 -27.13
C PHE A 31 -0.17 0.16 -27.54
N SER A 32 -0.43 -0.95 -26.88
CA SER A 32 0.09 -2.27 -27.28
C SER A 32 -0.89 -3.37 -26.89
N ASP A 33 -0.88 -4.48 -27.63
CA ASP A 33 -1.66 -5.69 -27.38
C ASP A 33 -0.81 -6.81 -26.77
N SER A 34 -1.43 -7.97 -26.50
CA SER A 34 -0.79 -9.12 -25.86
C SER A 34 0.28 -9.80 -26.71
N ASP A 35 0.43 -9.50 -27.97
CA ASP A 35 1.54 -9.95 -28.82
C ASP A 35 2.85 -9.24 -28.46
N LEU A 36 2.80 -7.98 -28.02
CA LEU A 36 3.95 -7.21 -27.55
C LEU A 36 4.10 -7.26 -26.03
N THR A 37 2.99 -7.08 -25.30
CA THR A 37 2.97 -6.94 -23.83
C THR A 37 2.01 -7.90 -23.16
N PRO A 38 2.20 -9.23 -23.30
CA PRO A 38 1.36 -10.20 -22.59
C PRO A 38 1.61 -10.11 -21.08
N SER A 39 0.55 -10.15 -20.28
CA SER A 39 0.63 -10.10 -18.80
C SER A 39 1.52 -8.95 -18.29
N PRO A 40 1.19 -7.68 -18.60
CA PRO A 40 1.98 -6.53 -18.17
C PRO A 40 1.81 -6.32 -16.65
N ALA A 41 2.85 -6.56 -15.87
CA ALA A 41 2.82 -6.50 -14.41
C ALA A 41 3.21 -5.13 -13.86
N CYS A 42 4.08 -4.42 -14.55
CA CYS A 42 4.51 -3.05 -14.22
C CYS A 42 4.86 -2.29 -15.48
N LEU A 43 4.88 -0.97 -15.40
CA LEU A 43 5.37 -0.10 -16.47
C LEU A 43 6.03 1.15 -15.89
N CYS A 44 6.88 1.80 -16.69
CA CYS A 44 7.27 3.18 -16.47
C CYS A 44 7.40 3.90 -17.82
N ALA A 45 7.11 5.19 -17.82
CA ALA A 45 7.23 6.04 -18.99
C ALA A 45 8.43 6.97 -18.84
N HIS A 46 9.40 6.87 -19.75
CA HIS A 46 10.49 7.82 -19.84
C HIS A 46 9.97 9.16 -20.40
N PRO A 47 10.52 10.32 -20.00
CA PRO A 47 10.02 11.62 -20.47
C PRO A 47 10.03 11.82 -21.98
N ASN A 48 10.94 11.15 -22.70
CA ASN A 48 11.04 11.22 -24.18
C ASN A 48 9.90 10.46 -24.90
N GLY A 49 9.03 9.74 -24.15
CA GLY A 49 7.92 8.98 -24.70
C GLY A 49 8.16 7.47 -24.87
N ASP A 50 9.35 6.97 -24.54
CA ASP A 50 9.58 5.53 -24.42
C ASP A 50 8.80 4.96 -23.24
N VAL A 51 8.13 3.83 -23.43
CA VAL A 51 7.40 3.13 -22.38
C VAL A 51 8.03 1.75 -22.16
N PHE A 52 8.54 1.52 -20.96
CA PHE A 52 9.08 0.24 -20.56
C PHE A 52 7.99 -0.56 -19.85
N VAL A 53 7.78 -1.79 -20.28
CA VAL A 53 6.74 -2.67 -19.75
C VAL A 53 7.35 -3.96 -19.24
N GLY A 54 7.15 -4.24 -17.97
CA GLY A 54 7.52 -5.53 -17.37
C GLY A 54 6.48 -6.59 -17.69
N VAL A 55 6.82 -7.48 -18.59
CA VAL A 55 6.01 -8.66 -18.96
C VAL A 55 6.30 -9.78 -17.98
N ASP A 56 5.27 -10.28 -17.31
CA ASP A 56 5.41 -11.34 -16.30
C ASP A 56 4.51 -12.55 -16.61
N MET A 57 5.04 -13.48 -17.40
CA MET A 57 4.37 -14.74 -17.76
C MET A 57 4.36 -15.76 -16.62
N LEU A 58 4.90 -15.40 -15.45
CA LEU A 58 4.80 -16.18 -14.21
C LEU A 58 3.63 -15.71 -13.33
N GLY A 59 3.25 -14.43 -13.44
CA GLY A 59 2.25 -13.82 -12.56
C GLY A 59 2.63 -13.92 -11.09
N SER A 60 1.62 -13.95 -10.21
CA SER A 60 1.83 -14.04 -8.76
C SER A 60 2.37 -15.37 -8.29
N LEU A 61 2.00 -16.46 -8.95
CA LEU A 61 2.17 -17.85 -8.44
C LEU A 61 3.01 -18.73 -9.35
N GLY A 62 3.43 -18.21 -10.48
CA GLY A 62 4.28 -18.97 -11.41
C GLY A 62 5.72 -19.06 -10.91
N LYS A 63 6.39 -20.14 -11.27
CA LYS A 63 7.76 -20.47 -10.88
C LYS A 63 8.44 -21.16 -12.06
N GLY A 64 9.26 -20.43 -12.79
CA GLY A 64 9.98 -21.00 -13.90
C GLY A 64 10.84 -19.95 -14.58
N ALA A 65 12.00 -20.34 -15.06
CA ALA A 65 12.95 -19.44 -15.70
C ALA A 65 12.50 -19.00 -17.11
N GLY A 66 12.92 -17.81 -17.53
CA GLY A 66 12.76 -17.31 -18.89
C GLY A 66 11.32 -16.98 -19.28
N LYS A 67 10.50 -16.56 -18.29
CA LYS A 67 9.08 -16.24 -18.49
C LYS A 67 8.75 -14.76 -18.26
N GLY A 68 9.75 -13.95 -17.98
CA GLY A 68 9.62 -12.51 -17.85
C GLY A 68 10.60 -11.78 -18.77
N LYS A 69 10.26 -10.54 -19.09
CA LYS A 69 11.12 -9.61 -19.83
C LYS A 69 10.67 -8.18 -19.59
N VAL A 70 11.53 -7.25 -19.92
CA VAL A 70 11.15 -5.83 -20.08
C VAL A 70 11.14 -5.53 -21.57
N VAL A 71 10.01 -4.98 -22.05
CA VAL A 71 9.84 -4.52 -23.43
C VAL A 71 9.86 -3.00 -23.42
N ARG A 72 10.68 -2.37 -24.30
CA ARG A 72 10.62 -0.96 -24.63
C ARG A 72 9.68 -0.77 -25.82
N LEU A 73 8.73 0.15 -25.68
CA LEU A 73 7.77 0.55 -26.71
C LEU A 73 7.97 2.02 -27.05
N ARG A 74 7.78 2.39 -28.32
CA ARG A 74 7.83 3.77 -28.78
C ARG A 74 6.73 4.02 -29.81
N ASP A 75 6.11 5.19 -29.69
CA ASP A 75 5.13 5.75 -30.64
C ASP A 75 5.81 6.91 -31.38
N THR A 76 6.30 6.64 -32.60
CA THR A 76 7.16 7.54 -33.35
C THR A 76 6.39 8.58 -34.16
N ASP A 77 5.17 8.28 -34.57
CA ASP A 77 4.27 9.17 -35.31
C ASP A 77 3.21 9.83 -34.44
N HIS A 78 3.19 9.48 -33.13
CA HIS A 78 2.31 10.03 -32.10
C HIS A 78 0.81 9.77 -32.34
N ASP A 79 0.47 8.67 -33.02
CA ASP A 79 -0.92 8.26 -33.26
C ASP A 79 -1.56 7.58 -32.03
N GLY A 80 -0.75 7.24 -31.03
CA GLY A 80 -1.18 6.60 -29.78
C GLY A 80 -1.08 5.09 -29.80
N LYS A 81 -0.28 4.53 -30.69
CA LYS A 81 0.10 3.13 -30.76
C LYS A 81 1.62 3.03 -30.81
N ALA A 82 2.15 1.94 -30.30
CA ALA A 82 3.57 1.68 -30.42
C ALA A 82 3.92 1.17 -31.82
N ASP A 83 4.79 1.91 -32.54
CA ASP A 83 5.31 1.55 -33.87
C ASP A 83 6.58 0.72 -33.75
N GLU A 84 7.41 1.03 -32.77
CA GLU A 84 8.67 0.37 -32.50
C GLU A 84 8.64 -0.33 -31.16
N HIS A 85 9.27 -1.51 -31.12
CA HIS A 85 9.47 -2.24 -29.87
C HIS A 85 10.79 -2.97 -29.86
N THR A 86 11.36 -3.13 -28.68
CA THR A 86 12.56 -3.94 -28.43
C THR A 86 12.41 -4.74 -27.16
N ASP A 87 12.88 -5.98 -27.12
CA ASP A 87 13.08 -6.71 -25.88
C ASP A 87 14.32 -6.10 -25.20
N PHE A 88 14.06 -5.22 -24.22
CA PHE A 88 15.10 -4.46 -23.53
C PHE A 88 16.00 -5.34 -22.67
N ALA A 89 15.38 -6.22 -21.88
CA ALA A 89 16.09 -7.18 -21.05
C ALA A 89 15.23 -8.41 -20.72
N ASN A 90 15.85 -9.59 -20.60
CA ASN A 90 15.19 -10.80 -20.12
C ASN A 90 15.37 -10.94 -18.61
N LEU A 91 14.30 -10.74 -17.85
CA LEU A 91 14.28 -10.75 -16.38
C LEU A 91 13.02 -11.45 -15.88
N ASP A 92 13.14 -12.36 -14.94
CA ASP A 92 11.97 -13.06 -14.38
C ASP A 92 11.24 -12.20 -13.35
N ASN A 93 9.91 -12.22 -13.35
CA ASN A 93 9.01 -11.47 -12.48
C ASN A 93 9.42 -9.98 -12.33
N PRO A 94 9.48 -9.17 -13.40
CA PRO A 94 9.63 -7.73 -13.25
C PRO A 94 8.42 -7.16 -12.48
N ARG A 95 8.68 -6.39 -11.41
CA ARG A 95 7.64 -5.93 -10.47
C ARG A 95 7.54 -4.42 -10.34
N GLY A 96 8.59 -3.71 -10.65
CA GLY A 96 8.63 -2.26 -10.61
C GLY A 96 9.74 -1.73 -11.48
N LEU A 97 9.51 -0.61 -12.15
CA LEU A 97 10.41 0.02 -13.10
C LEU A 97 10.54 1.51 -12.83
N ILE A 98 11.74 2.07 -13.00
CA ILE A 98 11.99 3.51 -13.05
C ILE A 98 12.97 3.80 -14.19
N ALA A 99 12.59 4.65 -15.12
CA ALA A 99 13.46 5.08 -16.21
C ALA A 99 13.99 6.50 -15.93
N VAL A 100 15.30 6.66 -15.89
CA VAL A 100 15.98 7.94 -15.68
C VAL A 100 17.23 8.00 -16.55
N ASP A 101 17.28 8.95 -17.48
CA ASP A 101 18.39 9.11 -18.41
C ASP A 101 18.63 7.81 -19.21
N ASP A 102 19.85 7.28 -19.25
CA ASP A 102 20.20 6.01 -19.86
C ASP A 102 19.96 4.77 -18.96
N LYS A 103 19.32 4.95 -17.82
CA LYS A 103 19.17 3.91 -16.79
C LYS A 103 17.75 3.43 -16.64
N LEU A 104 17.60 2.12 -16.52
CA LEU A 104 16.37 1.48 -16.07
C LEU A 104 16.62 0.73 -14.75
N TYR A 105 15.99 1.19 -13.67
CA TYR A 105 15.94 0.47 -12.40
C TYR A 105 14.84 -0.56 -12.47
N VAL A 106 15.13 -1.79 -12.07
CA VAL A 106 14.19 -2.92 -12.16
C VAL A 106 14.22 -3.73 -10.89
N LEU A 107 13.03 -3.97 -10.36
CA LEU A 107 12.82 -4.95 -9.29
C LEU A 107 12.42 -6.28 -9.94
N HIS A 108 13.21 -7.34 -9.73
CA HIS A 108 13.00 -8.61 -10.41
C HIS A 108 13.49 -9.81 -9.60
N THR A 109 13.01 -11.02 -9.94
CA THR A 109 13.52 -12.27 -9.38
C THR A 109 14.63 -12.83 -10.25
N VAL A 110 15.38 -13.79 -9.71
CA VAL A 110 16.38 -14.58 -10.44
C VAL A 110 16.03 -16.06 -10.33
N ILE A 111 15.73 -16.67 -11.47
CA ILE A 111 15.40 -18.11 -11.59
C ILE A 111 16.36 -18.73 -12.62
N PRO A 112 17.49 -19.33 -12.19
CA PRO A 112 18.43 -19.95 -13.12
C PRO A 112 17.76 -21.05 -13.94
N ALA A 113 17.95 -21.05 -15.26
CA ALA A 113 17.40 -22.06 -16.17
C ALA A 113 17.86 -23.47 -15.82
N SER A 114 19.10 -23.63 -15.29
CA SER A 114 19.67 -24.89 -14.89
C SER A 114 18.95 -25.59 -13.74
N THR A 115 18.31 -24.84 -12.85
CA THR A 115 17.61 -25.36 -11.68
C THR A 115 16.10 -25.14 -11.71
N GLY A 116 15.62 -24.09 -12.38
CA GLY A 116 14.23 -23.68 -12.35
C GLY A 116 13.74 -23.21 -10.96
N VAL A 117 14.67 -23.01 -10.00
CA VAL A 117 14.36 -22.61 -8.62
C VAL A 117 14.80 -21.18 -8.39
N MET A 118 13.89 -20.34 -7.89
CA MET A 118 14.19 -18.95 -7.55
C MET A 118 15.32 -18.87 -6.52
N THR A 119 16.36 -18.09 -6.81
CA THR A 119 17.54 -17.91 -5.97
C THR A 119 17.60 -16.56 -5.26
N GLY A 120 16.76 -15.59 -5.65
CA GLY A 120 16.69 -14.28 -5.02
C GLY A 120 15.73 -13.35 -5.75
N MET A 121 15.51 -12.20 -5.11
CA MET A 121 14.85 -11.04 -5.68
C MET A 121 15.71 -9.82 -5.43
N HIS A 122 15.90 -8.98 -6.42
CA HIS A 122 16.85 -7.90 -6.39
C HIS A 122 16.29 -6.60 -6.95
N LEU A 123 16.71 -5.48 -6.40
CA LEU A 123 16.67 -4.20 -7.11
C LEU A 123 17.97 -4.09 -7.91
N SER A 124 17.85 -3.93 -9.21
CA SER A 124 18.98 -3.79 -10.13
C SER A 124 18.85 -2.55 -10.99
N VAL A 125 19.95 -2.12 -11.61
CA VAL A 125 19.97 -1.10 -12.64
C VAL A 125 20.62 -1.66 -13.92
N LEU A 126 20.01 -1.36 -15.04
CA LEU A 126 20.46 -1.61 -16.39
C LEU A 126 20.76 -0.27 -17.07
N THR A 127 21.67 -0.23 -18.03
CA THR A 127 21.98 0.93 -18.86
C THR A 127 21.74 0.62 -20.34
N ASP A 128 21.42 1.64 -21.10
CA ASP A 128 21.32 1.67 -22.56
C ASP A 128 22.10 2.90 -23.04
N SER A 129 23.42 2.78 -23.07
CA SER A 129 24.31 3.93 -23.30
C SER A 129 24.44 4.33 -24.77
N ASP A 130 24.15 3.43 -25.69
CA ASP A 130 24.15 3.69 -27.14
C ASP A 130 22.76 4.03 -27.69
N GLY A 131 21.70 3.86 -26.88
CA GLY A 131 20.32 4.23 -27.21
C GLY A 131 19.63 3.28 -28.19
N ASP A 132 20.13 2.05 -28.34
CA ASP A 132 19.57 1.06 -29.27
C ASP A 132 18.28 0.40 -28.73
N GLY A 133 17.93 0.68 -27.49
CA GLY A 133 16.74 0.14 -26.80
C GLY A 133 16.94 -1.24 -26.23
N LYS A 134 18.18 -1.62 -25.99
CA LYS A 134 18.55 -2.85 -25.28
C LYS A 134 19.51 -2.53 -24.15
N ALA A 135 19.48 -3.35 -23.14
CA ALA A 135 20.40 -3.18 -22.02
C ALA A 135 21.83 -3.59 -22.38
N ASP A 136 22.82 -2.76 -21.99
CA ASP A 136 24.25 -3.00 -22.17
C ASP A 136 24.79 -4.01 -21.15
N GLY A 137 24.47 -5.29 -21.28
CA GLY A 137 25.02 -6.33 -20.42
C GLY A 137 24.12 -6.70 -19.22
N GLU A 138 24.75 -7.27 -18.17
CA GLU A 138 24.06 -7.86 -17.04
C GLU A 138 23.56 -6.81 -16.04
N PRO A 139 22.43 -7.06 -15.36
CA PRO A 139 21.89 -6.17 -14.35
C PRO A 139 22.85 -5.96 -13.17
N ARG A 140 23.23 -4.70 -12.87
CA ARG A 140 24.01 -4.36 -11.67
C ARG A 140 23.07 -4.30 -10.46
N ARG A 141 23.25 -5.18 -9.50
CA ARG A 141 22.43 -5.27 -8.29
C ARG A 141 22.71 -4.12 -7.33
N LEU A 142 21.67 -3.40 -6.96
CA LEU A 142 21.70 -2.32 -5.96
C LEU A 142 21.29 -2.82 -4.57
N ILE A 143 20.27 -3.68 -4.52
CA ILE A 143 19.89 -4.42 -3.31
C ILE A 143 19.81 -5.89 -3.69
N LYS A 144 20.50 -6.74 -2.93
CA LYS A 144 20.38 -8.19 -3.04
C LYS A 144 19.34 -8.70 -2.03
N ASN A 145 18.63 -9.78 -2.38
CA ASN A 145 17.74 -10.54 -1.50
C ASN A 145 16.63 -9.71 -0.82
N ILE A 146 16.05 -8.74 -1.55
CA ILE A 146 14.96 -7.92 -1.03
C ILE A 146 13.61 -8.69 -1.03
N SER A 147 13.62 -9.88 -0.47
CA SER A 147 12.44 -10.75 -0.33
C SER A 147 12.65 -11.82 0.75
N CYS A 148 11.57 -12.47 1.14
CA CYS A 148 11.66 -13.73 1.87
C CYS A 148 11.73 -14.91 0.88
N LEU A 149 12.94 -15.35 0.53
CA LEU A 149 13.19 -16.36 -0.51
C LEU A 149 12.39 -17.64 -0.28
N LYS A 150 12.29 -18.11 0.98
CA LYS A 150 11.54 -19.32 1.32
C LYS A 150 10.05 -19.21 0.95
N HIS A 151 9.44 -18.07 1.22
CA HIS A 151 8.04 -17.83 0.86
C HIS A 151 7.88 -17.67 -0.66
N ASN A 152 8.81 -16.98 -1.32
CA ASN A 152 8.80 -16.87 -2.78
C ASN A 152 8.91 -18.23 -3.47
N GLN A 153 9.81 -19.09 -3.01
CA GLN A 153 9.94 -20.45 -3.55
C GLN A 153 8.68 -21.31 -3.33
N SER A 154 8.01 -21.13 -2.18
CA SER A 154 6.80 -21.89 -1.87
C SER A 154 5.57 -21.38 -2.61
N ARG A 155 5.40 -20.06 -2.72
CA ARG A 155 4.17 -19.43 -3.22
C ARG A 155 4.32 -18.69 -4.54
N GLY A 156 5.45 -18.09 -4.83
CA GLY A 156 5.65 -17.13 -5.91
C GLY A 156 5.87 -15.72 -5.36
N ALA A 157 5.85 -14.71 -6.23
CA ALA A 157 6.37 -13.38 -5.93
C ALA A 157 5.29 -12.31 -5.63
N ASP A 158 4.04 -12.67 -5.37
CA ASP A 158 2.93 -11.72 -5.25
C ASP A 158 2.88 -10.95 -3.92
N HIS A 159 3.32 -11.55 -2.83
CA HIS A 159 3.31 -10.95 -1.49
C HIS A 159 4.70 -10.50 -1.01
N THR A 160 5.62 -10.37 -1.93
CA THR A 160 6.99 -9.96 -1.65
C THR A 160 7.19 -8.46 -1.91
N THR A 161 8.26 -8.09 -2.57
CA THR A 161 8.58 -6.70 -2.92
C THR A 161 7.97 -6.37 -4.28
N ASN A 162 7.36 -5.22 -4.41
CA ASN A 162 6.56 -4.85 -5.57
C ASN A 162 7.07 -3.55 -6.22
N GLY A 163 6.22 -2.53 -6.41
CA GLY A 163 6.55 -1.31 -7.13
C GLY A 163 7.67 -0.46 -6.52
N ILE A 164 8.27 0.34 -7.36
CA ILE A 164 9.33 1.28 -7.00
C ILE A 164 9.06 2.65 -7.61
N ARG A 165 9.34 3.73 -6.86
CA ARG A 165 9.22 5.11 -7.34
C ARG A 165 10.40 5.95 -6.85
N MET A 166 10.86 6.89 -7.66
CA MET A 166 11.90 7.86 -7.28
C MET A 166 11.25 9.14 -6.77
N GLY A 167 11.64 9.56 -5.56
CA GLY A 167 11.23 10.83 -4.98
C GLY A 167 12.13 11.99 -5.39
N ILE A 168 11.60 13.22 -5.34
CA ILE A 168 12.38 14.44 -5.58
C ILE A 168 13.46 14.65 -4.49
N ASP A 169 13.39 13.96 -3.37
CA ASP A 169 14.44 13.87 -2.35
C ASP A 169 15.60 12.94 -2.74
N GLY A 170 15.49 12.28 -3.91
CA GLY A 170 16.52 11.45 -4.51
C GLY A 170 16.62 10.03 -3.93
N TRP A 171 15.60 9.56 -3.26
CA TRP A 171 15.49 8.18 -2.84
C TRP A 171 14.62 7.36 -3.81
N ILE A 172 14.94 6.10 -3.95
CA ILE A 172 14.04 5.10 -4.52
C ILE A 172 13.23 4.51 -3.35
N TYR A 173 11.91 4.70 -3.40
CA TYR A 173 10.95 4.13 -2.48
C TYR A 173 10.43 2.81 -3.02
N ILE A 174 10.32 1.80 -2.17
CA ILE A 174 10.04 0.42 -2.54
C ILE A 174 8.87 -0.09 -1.71
N ALA A 175 7.82 -0.54 -2.38
CA ALA A 175 6.66 -1.15 -1.74
C ALA A 175 6.97 -2.60 -1.35
N ILE A 176 6.83 -2.92 -0.06
CA ILE A 176 7.09 -4.26 0.49
C ILE A 176 5.77 -4.93 0.85
N GLY A 177 5.56 -6.15 0.36
CA GLY A 177 4.43 -6.99 0.74
C GLY A 177 4.64 -7.69 2.08
N ASP A 178 3.61 -8.37 2.55
CA ASP A 178 3.55 -8.94 3.91
C ASP A 178 4.45 -10.16 4.16
N PHE A 179 5.09 -10.73 3.14
CA PHE A 179 6.19 -11.68 3.35
C PHE A 179 7.44 -11.01 3.93
N GLY A 180 7.56 -9.69 3.82
CA GLY A 180 8.76 -8.99 4.21
C GLY A 180 9.99 -9.45 3.43
N PHE A 181 11.14 -9.28 4.03
CA PHE A 181 12.42 -9.71 3.45
C PHE A 181 13.40 -10.16 4.54
N VAL A 182 14.36 -10.98 4.13
CA VAL A 182 15.41 -11.53 5.01
C VAL A 182 16.77 -11.24 4.40
N ASP A 183 17.65 -10.62 5.18
CA ASP A 183 19.04 -10.31 4.79
C ASP A 183 19.15 -9.54 3.46
N ALA A 184 18.28 -8.56 3.25
CA ALA A 184 18.44 -7.63 2.14
C ALA A 184 19.73 -6.84 2.32
N GLU A 185 20.58 -6.80 1.28
CA GLU A 185 21.94 -6.22 1.35
C GLU A 185 22.10 -5.12 0.30
N GLY A 186 22.37 -3.89 0.77
CA GLY A 186 22.73 -2.75 -0.06
C GLY A 186 24.18 -2.79 -0.54
N THR A 187 24.55 -1.88 -1.45
CA THR A 187 25.92 -1.80 -2.00
C THR A 187 26.97 -1.36 -0.98
N ASP A 188 26.57 -0.69 0.09
CA ASP A 188 27.42 -0.29 1.21
C ASP A 188 27.55 -1.37 2.30
N GLY A 189 26.98 -2.56 2.07
CA GLY A 189 26.98 -3.66 3.03
C GLY A 189 25.92 -3.56 4.14
N THR A 190 25.05 -2.55 4.10
CA THR A 190 23.90 -2.45 5.02
C THR A 190 22.99 -3.66 4.84
N LYS A 191 22.70 -4.38 5.94
CA LYS A 191 21.80 -5.53 5.94
C LYS A 191 20.57 -5.27 6.80
N LEU A 192 19.41 -5.62 6.26
CA LEU A 192 18.14 -5.48 6.96
C LEU A 192 17.28 -6.74 6.75
N SER A 193 16.45 -7.04 7.76
CA SER A 193 15.34 -8.01 7.68
C SER A 193 14.09 -7.38 8.26
N MET A 194 12.93 -7.67 7.68
CA MET A 194 11.65 -7.10 8.12
C MET A 194 10.54 -8.14 7.99
N LEU A 195 9.83 -8.40 9.09
CA LEU A 195 8.59 -9.17 9.10
C LEU A 195 7.41 -8.27 8.73
N GLY A 196 6.65 -8.66 7.72
CA GLY A 196 5.50 -7.88 7.27
C GLY A 196 5.86 -6.83 6.22
N GLY A 197 4.84 -6.12 5.74
CA GLY A 197 4.99 -5.12 4.69
C GLY A 197 5.21 -3.71 5.21
N GLY A 198 5.57 -2.83 4.31
CA GLY A 198 5.85 -1.42 4.57
C GLY A 198 6.48 -0.74 3.36
N VAL A 199 7.13 0.37 3.60
CA VAL A 199 7.92 1.08 2.59
C VAL A 199 9.38 1.07 3.01
N LEU A 200 10.25 0.62 2.12
CA LEU A 200 11.70 0.73 2.23
C LEU A 200 12.17 1.87 1.33
N ARG A 201 13.31 2.48 1.63
CA ARG A 201 13.97 3.40 0.70
C ARG A 201 15.47 3.15 0.63
N VAL A 202 16.06 3.48 -0.52
CA VAL A 202 17.47 3.30 -0.82
C VAL A 202 17.94 4.41 -1.76
N ARG A 203 19.22 4.77 -1.70
CA ARG A 203 19.80 5.70 -2.69
C ARG A 203 19.94 5.02 -4.05
N PRO A 204 19.92 5.78 -5.17
CA PRO A 204 20.02 5.22 -6.54
C PRO A 204 21.31 4.42 -6.82
N ASP A 205 22.33 4.55 -5.97
CA ASP A 205 23.56 3.78 -6.03
C ASP A 205 23.52 2.49 -5.17
N GLY A 206 22.43 2.27 -4.41
CA GLY A 206 22.20 1.12 -3.55
C GLY A 206 22.70 1.29 -2.11
N THR A 207 23.09 2.51 -1.72
CA THR A 207 23.57 2.82 -0.37
C THR A 207 22.45 3.32 0.56
N GLU A 208 22.72 3.41 1.84
CA GLU A 208 21.87 3.98 2.89
C GLU A 208 20.46 3.37 2.96
N MET A 209 20.32 2.08 2.65
CA MET A 209 19.02 1.37 2.71
C MET A 209 18.40 1.46 4.11
N GLU A 210 17.14 1.88 4.21
CA GLU A 210 16.42 2.00 5.48
C GLU A 210 14.91 1.74 5.35
N VAL A 211 14.31 1.19 6.42
CA VAL A 211 12.85 1.08 6.53
C VAL A 211 12.27 2.47 6.72
N TYR A 212 11.35 2.87 5.84
CA TYR A 212 10.65 4.15 5.91
C TYR A 212 9.36 4.04 6.74
N THR A 213 8.56 2.99 6.49
CA THR A 213 7.37 2.65 7.27
C THR A 213 7.22 1.13 7.42
N HIS A 214 6.43 0.70 8.41
CA HIS A 214 6.13 -0.69 8.67
C HIS A 214 4.64 -0.88 8.98
N GLY A 215 4.16 -2.11 8.90
CA GLY A 215 2.80 -2.46 9.33
C GLY A 215 1.76 -2.45 8.22
N MET A 216 2.19 -2.56 6.97
CA MET A 216 1.29 -2.72 5.82
C MET A 216 1.09 -4.21 5.50
N ARG A 217 -0.07 -4.55 4.93
CA ARG A 217 -0.26 -5.90 4.39
C ARG A 217 0.47 -5.99 3.04
N ASN A 218 -0.13 -6.11 1.92
CA ASN A 218 0.54 -6.24 0.62
C ASN A 218 0.28 -4.98 -0.21
N ILE A 219 1.18 -3.99 -0.12
CA ILE A 219 1.16 -2.81 -0.99
C ILE A 219 1.96 -3.10 -2.26
N TYR A 220 1.45 -2.61 -3.39
CA TYR A 220 2.07 -2.87 -4.69
C TYR A 220 2.90 -1.71 -5.21
N ASP A 221 2.62 -0.48 -4.79
CA ASP A 221 3.37 0.69 -5.22
C ASP A 221 3.13 1.88 -4.27
N VAL A 222 3.83 2.99 -4.49
CA VAL A 222 3.76 4.23 -3.72
C VAL A 222 3.52 5.43 -4.64
N ALA A 223 2.55 6.28 -4.30
CA ALA A 223 2.33 7.55 -4.97
C ALA A 223 2.99 8.68 -4.17
N ILE A 224 3.90 9.43 -4.78
CA ILE A 224 4.70 10.46 -4.13
C ILE A 224 4.31 11.83 -4.71
N ASP A 225 3.77 12.71 -3.88
CA ASP A 225 3.44 14.06 -4.31
C ASP A 225 4.67 14.99 -4.33
N PRO A 226 4.56 16.20 -4.91
CA PRO A 226 5.69 17.14 -4.98
C PRO A 226 6.23 17.61 -3.62
N PHE A 227 5.50 17.35 -2.54
CA PHE A 227 5.85 17.69 -1.17
C PHE A 227 6.35 16.49 -0.38
N MET A 228 6.63 15.38 -1.08
CA MET A 228 7.07 14.13 -0.47
C MET A 228 6.06 13.53 0.51
N ASN A 229 4.76 13.75 0.30
CA ASN A 229 3.74 12.94 0.92
C ASN A 229 3.58 11.65 0.11
N ILE A 230 3.58 10.53 0.80
CA ILE A 230 3.53 9.21 0.17
C ILE A 230 2.19 8.56 0.49
N PHE A 231 1.50 8.11 -0.54
CA PHE A 231 0.21 7.44 -0.40
C PHE A 231 0.28 6.02 -0.96
N THR A 232 -0.46 5.12 -0.32
CA THR A 232 -0.56 3.72 -0.78
C THR A 232 -2.00 3.24 -0.74
N ARG A 233 -2.34 2.32 -1.64
CA ARG A 233 -3.57 1.53 -1.61
C ARG A 233 -3.18 0.09 -1.26
N GLY A 234 -3.65 -0.39 -0.11
CA GLY A 234 -3.30 -1.71 0.41
C GLY A 234 -4.09 -2.85 -0.22
N ASN A 235 -3.97 -4.02 0.38
CA ASN A 235 -4.68 -5.23 0.00
C ASN A 235 -5.37 -5.86 1.22
N THR A 236 -6.39 -6.70 0.97
CA THR A 236 -7.13 -7.40 2.03
C THR A 236 -6.33 -8.57 2.61
N ASN A 237 -6.70 -9.01 3.81
CA ASN A 237 -6.24 -10.28 4.35
C ASN A 237 -7.30 -11.40 4.20
N ASP A 238 -7.95 -11.44 3.05
CA ASP A 238 -8.83 -12.52 2.62
C ASP A 238 -9.98 -12.84 3.61
N GLY A 239 -10.62 -11.79 4.12
CA GLY A 239 -11.73 -11.90 5.05
C GLY A 239 -11.33 -12.05 6.52
N GLY A 240 -10.03 -11.96 6.86
CA GLY A 240 -9.54 -11.92 8.24
C GLY A 240 -9.78 -10.59 8.96
N GLY A 241 -10.54 -9.67 8.34
CA GLY A 241 -10.92 -8.39 8.92
C GLY A 241 -9.94 -7.24 8.67
N TRP A 242 -8.98 -7.42 7.76
CA TRP A 242 -8.15 -6.34 7.24
C TRP A 242 -8.55 -6.09 5.78
N ASN A 243 -9.08 -4.92 5.50
CA ASN A 243 -9.54 -4.52 4.18
C ASN A 243 -8.47 -3.73 3.42
N ILE A 244 -8.76 -3.35 2.17
CA ILE A 244 -7.98 -2.34 1.46
C ILE A 244 -8.02 -1.05 2.26
N ARG A 245 -6.87 -0.38 2.37
CA ARG A 245 -6.75 0.92 3.03
C ARG A 245 -6.01 1.89 2.15
N PHE A 246 -6.52 3.10 2.08
CA PHE A 246 -5.76 4.23 1.57
C PHE A 246 -5.06 4.88 2.76
N THR A 247 -3.73 4.95 2.70
CA THR A 247 -2.89 5.41 3.81
C THR A 247 -1.93 6.49 3.36
N HIS A 248 -1.66 7.44 4.25
CA HIS A 248 -0.56 8.38 4.16
C HIS A 248 0.64 7.80 4.90
N GLN A 249 1.72 7.52 4.19
CA GLN A 249 2.95 6.91 4.71
C GLN A 249 3.85 7.98 5.30
N ILE A 250 3.99 8.00 6.61
CA ILE A 250 4.80 8.96 7.35
C ILE A 250 6.08 8.28 7.81
N GLN A 251 7.22 8.92 7.64
CA GLN A 251 8.52 8.36 8.04
C GLN A 251 8.51 7.89 9.50
N SER A 252 9.00 6.69 9.77
CA SER A 252 8.93 5.97 11.05
C SER A 252 7.52 5.51 11.43
N GLY A 253 6.54 5.56 10.51
CA GLY A 253 5.16 5.16 10.77
C GLY A 253 4.99 3.65 10.91
N GLU A 254 4.19 3.24 11.91
CA GLU A 254 3.72 1.87 12.11
C GLU A 254 2.22 1.82 11.86
N TYR A 255 1.78 0.91 10.95
CA TYR A 255 0.38 0.82 10.52
C TYR A 255 -0.32 -0.44 11.02
N GLY A 256 0.39 -1.32 11.71
CA GLY A 256 -0.14 -2.40 12.52
C GLY A 256 -0.06 -3.81 11.93
N TYR A 257 -0.03 -4.00 10.62
CA TYR A 257 -0.07 -5.36 10.05
C TYR A 257 1.34 -6.00 9.92
N PRO A 258 1.53 -7.25 10.31
CA PRO A 258 0.60 -8.06 11.09
C PRO A 258 0.78 -7.89 12.61
N ILE A 259 1.90 -7.30 13.07
CA ILE A 259 2.40 -7.38 14.45
C ILE A 259 1.39 -6.80 15.45
N LEU A 260 0.98 -5.57 15.26
CA LEU A 260 0.02 -4.91 16.17
C LEU A 260 -1.43 -5.13 15.74
N PHE A 261 -1.66 -5.43 14.48
CA PHE A 261 -2.95 -5.66 13.85
C PHE A 261 -3.98 -4.61 14.27
N LYS A 262 -5.17 -5.04 14.73
CA LYS A 262 -6.23 -4.17 15.27
C LYS A 262 -6.28 -4.15 16.80
N ASN A 263 -5.31 -4.80 17.45
CA ASN A 263 -5.33 -5.03 18.89
C ASN A 263 -4.71 -3.89 19.67
N PHE A 264 -3.84 -3.12 18.99
CA PHE A 264 -3.07 -2.02 19.58
C PHE A 264 -3.26 -0.74 18.79
N THR A 265 -4.52 -0.29 18.70
CA THR A 265 -4.91 0.91 17.94
C THR A 265 -4.34 2.20 18.51
N ASP A 266 -3.88 2.17 19.74
CA ASP A 266 -3.15 3.24 20.41
C ASP A 266 -1.67 3.35 19.98
N GLU A 267 -1.17 2.35 19.25
CA GLU A 267 0.24 2.29 18.82
C GLU A 267 0.43 2.42 17.30
N ILE A 268 -0.62 2.61 16.54
CA ILE A 268 -0.56 2.65 15.07
C ILE A 268 -1.06 3.98 14.52
N ILE A 269 -0.56 4.32 13.33
CA ILE A 269 -1.16 5.37 12.50
C ILE A 269 -2.32 4.73 11.74
N PRO A 270 -3.56 5.22 11.91
CA PRO A 270 -4.71 4.65 11.21
C PRO A 270 -4.70 5.02 9.72
N ALA A 271 -5.46 4.27 8.94
CA ALA A 271 -5.72 4.59 7.55
C ALA A 271 -6.52 5.90 7.40
N LEU A 272 -6.38 6.56 6.26
CA LEU A 272 -7.25 7.69 5.89
C LEU A 272 -8.67 7.21 5.57
N ILE A 273 -8.80 5.96 5.11
CA ILE A 273 -10.08 5.29 4.92
C ILE A 273 -9.88 3.78 4.76
N ASP A 274 -10.85 3.00 5.27
CA ASP A 274 -11.06 1.60 4.92
C ASP A 274 -11.99 1.52 3.70
N LEU A 275 -11.54 0.87 2.64
CA LEU A 275 -12.22 0.80 1.34
C LEU A 275 -12.94 -0.54 1.10
N GLY A 276 -12.93 -1.45 2.07
CA GLY A 276 -13.52 -2.77 1.91
C GLY A 276 -12.67 -3.73 1.07
N GLY A 277 -13.32 -4.61 0.29
CA GLY A 277 -12.64 -5.61 -0.55
C GLY A 277 -11.99 -5.04 -1.80
N GLY A 278 -11.03 -5.75 -2.37
CA GLY A 278 -10.31 -5.42 -3.61
C GLY A 278 -8.81 -5.74 -3.52
N SER A 279 -8.02 -5.29 -4.47
CA SER A 279 -6.57 -5.49 -4.52
C SER A 279 -5.89 -4.27 -5.14
N GLY A 280 -5.26 -3.45 -4.31
CA GLY A 280 -4.46 -2.31 -4.78
C GLY A 280 -3.28 -2.78 -5.64
N THR A 281 -2.95 -2.02 -6.70
CA THR A 281 -1.83 -2.30 -7.61
C THR A 281 -1.02 -1.02 -7.84
N GLY A 282 -0.57 -0.76 -9.06
CA GLY A 282 0.24 0.40 -9.40
C GLY A 282 -0.46 1.72 -9.09
N VAL A 283 0.29 2.68 -8.59
CA VAL A 283 -0.21 3.98 -8.16
C VAL A 283 0.76 5.08 -8.56
N MET A 284 0.27 6.30 -8.71
CA MET A 284 1.11 7.49 -8.91
C MET A 284 0.44 8.73 -8.34
N PHE A 285 1.21 9.77 -8.07
CA PHE A 285 0.68 11.11 -7.92
C PHE A 285 0.74 11.83 -9.27
N PHE A 286 -0.40 12.28 -9.75
CA PHE A 286 -0.52 12.87 -11.07
C PHE A 286 -0.51 14.41 -10.98
N GLN A 287 0.48 15.04 -11.62
CA GLN A 287 0.58 16.49 -11.74
C GLN A 287 1.27 16.85 -13.07
N GLU A 288 0.44 17.03 -14.11
CA GLU A 288 0.92 17.36 -15.45
C GLU A 288 0.11 18.50 -16.07
N PRO A 289 0.76 19.50 -16.68
CA PRO A 289 0.05 20.61 -17.34
C PRO A 289 -0.73 20.11 -18.56
N GLY A 290 -1.81 20.81 -18.88
CA GLY A 290 -2.67 20.48 -20.02
C GLY A 290 -3.78 19.47 -19.74
N TRP A 291 -3.78 18.85 -18.56
CA TRP A 291 -4.90 18.02 -18.10
C TRP A 291 -6.00 18.86 -17.42
N PRO A 292 -7.27 18.44 -17.50
CA PRO A 292 -8.33 19.09 -16.73
C PRO A 292 -8.00 19.10 -15.23
N GLU A 293 -8.16 20.26 -14.58
CA GLU A 293 -7.80 20.47 -13.19
C GLU A 293 -8.41 19.42 -12.24
N LYS A 294 -9.65 19.00 -12.52
CA LYS A 294 -10.33 17.97 -11.72
C LYS A 294 -9.67 16.59 -11.73
N TYR A 295 -8.75 16.31 -12.64
CA TYR A 295 -7.97 15.06 -12.72
C TYR A 295 -6.49 15.27 -12.40
N ASN A 296 -6.12 16.47 -12.00
CA ASN A 296 -4.74 16.86 -11.74
C ASN A 296 -4.49 17.10 -10.25
N ASN A 297 -3.25 17.08 -9.82
CA ASN A 297 -2.83 17.25 -8.42
C ASN A 297 -3.48 16.23 -7.47
N VAL A 298 -3.50 14.96 -7.84
CA VAL A 298 -4.19 13.89 -7.12
C VAL A 298 -3.42 12.59 -7.09
N PRO A 299 -3.47 11.82 -5.99
CA PRO A 299 -3.09 10.42 -6.02
C PRO A 299 -4.05 9.61 -6.91
N MET A 300 -3.50 8.89 -7.87
CA MET A 300 -4.19 7.90 -8.69
C MET A 300 -3.83 6.51 -8.21
N MET A 301 -4.85 5.68 -7.96
CA MET A 301 -4.71 4.38 -7.29
C MET A 301 -5.38 3.29 -8.10
N GLY A 302 -4.58 2.37 -8.66
CA GLY A 302 -5.07 1.17 -9.33
C GLY A 302 -5.68 0.17 -8.35
N ASP A 303 -6.75 -0.48 -8.75
CA ASP A 303 -7.34 -1.62 -8.05
C ASP A 303 -7.62 -2.74 -9.04
N TRP A 304 -6.77 -3.75 -9.01
CA TRP A 304 -6.85 -4.92 -9.90
C TRP A 304 -8.16 -5.70 -9.68
N GLY A 305 -8.54 -5.91 -8.42
CA GLY A 305 -9.74 -6.66 -8.09
C GLY A 305 -11.02 -5.97 -8.53
N ARG A 306 -11.02 -4.64 -8.55
CA ARG A 306 -12.17 -3.81 -8.97
C ARG A 306 -12.09 -3.34 -10.41
N SER A 307 -10.97 -3.59 -11.11
CA SER A 307 -10.72 -3.17 -12.50
C SER A 307 -10.94 -1.66 -12.72
N HIS A 308 -10.42 -0.84 -11.79
CA HIS A 308 -10.53 0.62 -11.87
C HIS A 308 -9.26 1.33 -11.42
N LEU A 309 -8.95 2.44 -12.07
CA LEU A 309 -8.11 3.49 -11.53
C LEU A 309 -9.00 4.47 -10.75
N TYR A 310 -8.63 4.77 -9.51
CA TYR A 310 -9.32 5.70 -8.62
C TYR A 310 -8.50 6.97 -8.44
N ILE A 311 -9.18 8.09 -8.25
CA ILE A 311 -8.60 9.34 -7.77
C ILE A 311 -8.96 9.49 -6.29
N HIS A 312 -7.99 9.88 -5.46
CA HIS A 312 -8.23 10.28 -4.09
C HIS A 312 -7.99 11.80 -3.95
N ARG A 313 -9.05 12.54 -3.61
CA ARG A 313 -8.92 13.96 -3.31
C ARG A 313 -8.51 14.11 -1.86
N VAL A 314 -7.24 14.40 -1.66
CA VAL A 314 -6.66 14.60 -0.33
C VAL A 314 -6.76 16.06 0.07
N THR A 315 -7.17 16.31 1.32
CA THR A 315 -7.23 17.62 1.93
C THR A 315 -6.39 17.61 3.20
N PRO A 316 -5.44 18.57 3.38
CA PRO A 316 -4.62 18.63 4.58
C PRO A 316 -5.45 18.66 5.87
N ASP A 317 -5.04 17.84 6.85
CA ASP A 317 -5.57 17.77 8.20
C ASP A 317 -4.40 17.63 9.19
N GLY A 318 -3.96 18.75 9.72
CA GLY A 318 -2.74 18.79 10.54
C GLY A 318 -1.53 18.19 9.82
N PRO A 319 -0.86 17.19 10.41
CA PRO A 319 0.29 16.54 9.79
C PRO A 319 -0.08 15.45 8.77
N SER A 320 -1.36 15.22 8.54
CA SER A 320 -1.86 14.19 7.63
C SER A 320 -2.96 14.77 6.73
N PHE A 321 -3.92 13.94 6.32
CA PHE A 321 -4.96 14.30 5.37
C PHE A 321 -6.30 13.67 5.74
N THR A 322 -7.40 14.29 5.29
CA THR A 322 -8.65 13.62 4.97
C THR A 322 -8.70 13.34 3.47
N GLN A 323 -9.63 12.52 3.02
CA GLN A 323 -9.73 12.15 1.62
C GLN A 323 -11.16 11.86 1.15
N LYS A 324 -11.36 11.90 -0.19
CA LYS A 324 -12.56 11.43 -0.87
C LYS A 324 -12.14 10.60 -2.08
N GLU A 325 -12.61 9.34 -2.16
CA GLU A 325 -12.38 8.45 -3.30
C GLU A 325 -13.36 8.73 -4.44
N GLU A 326 -12.87 8.72 -5.68
CA GLU A 326 -13.68 8.83 -6.90
C GLU A 326 -13.23 7.79 -7.93
N LYS A 327 -14.18 7.10 -8.57
CA LYS A 327 -13.86 6.27 -9.75
C LYS A 327 -13.44 7.17 -10.90
N PHE A 328 -12.37 6.81 -11.58
CA PHE A 328 -11.82 7.63 -12.66
C PHE A 328 -11.85 6.88 -13.99
N ILE A 329 -11.04 5.84 -14.17
CA ILE A 329 -10.94 5.07 -15.41
C ILE A 329 -11.25 3.60 -15.10
N GLN A 330 -12.16 3.01 -15.89
CA GLN A 330 -12.36 1.56 -15.85
C GLN A 330 -11.32 0.89 -16.77
N CYS A 331 -10.43 0.09 -16.20
CA CYS A 331 -9.40 -0.64 -16.92
C CYS A 331 -9.32 -2.08 -16.37
N SER A 332 -9.43 -3.07 -17.27
CA SER A 332 -9.55 -4.48 -16.88
C SER A 332 -8.35 -4.98 -16.09
N GLN A 333 -8.54 -5.21 -14.79
CA GLN A 333 -7.48 -5.66 -13.89
C GLN A 333 -6.21 -4.82 -14.03
N ILE A 334 -6.35 -3.50 -13.84
CA ILE A 334 -5.23 -2.57 -13.92
C ILE A 334 -4.08 -3.03 -13.03
N ALA A 335 -2.89 -3.16 -13.60
CA ALA A 335 -1.68 -3.59 -12.91
C ALA A 335 -0.77 -2.42 -12.53
N ASP A 336 -0.62 -1.42 -13.43
CA ASP A 336 0.24 -0.27 -13.20
C ASP A 336 -0.18 0.96 -14.00
N VAL A 337 0.38 2.13 -13.63
CA VAL A 337 0.08 3.43 -14.25
C VAL A 337 1.28 4.36 -14.17
N ASP A 338 1.60 5.05 -15.27
CA ASP A 338 2.64 6.09 -15.30
C ASP A 338 2.39 7.13 -16.40
N VAL A 339 3.16 8.23 -16.40
CA VAL A 339 3.01 9.36 -17.34
C VAL A 339 4.35 9.78 -17.92
N ASP A 340 4.39 10.07 -19.21
CA ASP A 340 5.59 10.59 -19.88
C ASP A 340 5.70 12.14 -19.81
N GLY A 341 6.81 12.67 -20.31
CA GLY A 341 7.09 14.10 -20.30
C GLY A 341 6.19 14.95 -21.21
N SER A 342 5.38 14.34 -22.07
CA SER A 342 4.38 15.02 -22.90
C SER A 342 2.98 15.02 -22.25
N GLY A 343 2.82 14.36 -21.11
CA GLY A 343 1.55 14.23 -20.38
C GLY A 343 0.66 13.09 -20.86
N ARG A 344 1.18 12.10 -21.60
CA ARG A 344 0.45 10.87 -21.96
C ARG A 344 0.44 9.92 -20.75
N LEU A 345 -0.75 9.57 -20.28
CA LEU A 345 -0.96 8.59 -19.21
C LEU A 345 -1.04 7.19 -19.81
N TYR A 346 -0.28 6.24 -19.25
CA TYR A 346 -0.26 4.85 -19.66
C TYR A 346 -0.79 3.94 -18.56
N LEU A 347 -1.59 2.93 -18.94
CA LEU A 347 -2.22 1.98 -18.04
C LEU A 347 -1.86 0.56 -18.48
N ALA A 348 -1.24 -0.22 -17.61
CA ALA A 348 -1.02 -1.65 -17.83
C ALA A 348 -2.28 -2.43 -17.38
N ALA A 349 -2.87 -3.20 -18.29
CA ALA A 349 -4.05 -4.01 -18.02
C ALA A 349 -3.72 -5.49 -18.06
N TRP A 350 -3.93 -6.19 -16.96
CA TRP A 350 -3.73 -7.65 -16.86
C TRP A 350 -4.76 -8.45 -17.66
N ASN A 351 -5.98 -7.95 -17.75
CA ASN A 351 -7.06 -8.42 -18.63
C ASN A 351 -7.34 -9.93 -18.58
N GLY A 352 -7.41 -10.52 -17.38
CA GLY A 352 -7.72 -11.94 -17.21
C GLY A 352 -6.56 -12.89 -17.44
N ALA A 353 -5.30 -12.41 -17.31
CA ALA A 353 -4.11 -13.28 -17.46
C ALA A 353 -3.96 -14.34 -16.36
N GLY A 354 -4.77 -14.27 -15.28
CA GLY A 354 -4.75 -15.25 -14.19
C GLY A 354 -3.53 -15.12 -13.26
N TYR A 355 -3.42 -16.02 -12.29
CA TYR A 355 -2.35 -15.96 -11.29
C TYR A 355 -0.97 -16.46 -11.79
N LYS A 356 -0.91 -17.00 -12.99
CA LYS A 356 0.34 -17.53 -13.59
C LYS A 356 0.75 -16.81 -14.88
N GLY A 357 0.11 -15.67 -15.16
CA GLY A 357 0.30 -14.99 -16.43
C GLY A 357 -0.32 -15.75 -17.62
N ASN A 358 -0.43 -15.08 -18.77
CA ASN A 358 -1.04 -15.64 -19.98
C ASN A 358 -0.44 -14.95 -21.24
N PRO A 359 0.11 -15.72 -22.21
CA PRO A 359 0.72 -15.14 -23.41
C PRO A 359 -0.26 -14.47 -24.37
N LYS A 360 -1.57 -14.63 -24.15
CA LYS A 360 -2.63 -14.12 -25.03
C LYS A 360 -3.53 -13.09 -24.31
N LYS A 361 -3.09 -12.56 -23.17
CA LYS A 361 -3.85 -11.63 -22.35
C LYS A 361 -2.97 -10.48 -21.87
N GLY A 362 -3.60 -9.34 -21.67
CA GLY A 362 -2.94 -8.11 -21.24
C GLY A 362 -2.74 -7.13 -22.40
N TYR A 363 -2.57 -5.87 -22.03
CA TYR A 363 -2.34 -4.77 -22.97
C TYR A 363 -1.89 -3.51 -22.22
N VAL A 364 -1.38 -2.53 -22.97
CA VAL A 364 -1.16 -1.16 -22.48
C VAL A 364 -2.13 -0.23 -23.19
N GLU A 365 -2.75 0.66 -22.42
CA GLU A 365 -3.64 1.71 -22.90
C GLU A 365 -2.97 3.07 -22.72
N ARG A 366 -3.09 3.97 -23.71
CA ARG A 366 -2.71 5.38 -23.59
C ARG A 366 -3.98 6.21 -23.38
N VAL A 367 -3.91 7.19 -22.49
CA VAL A 367 -5.00 8.13 -22.22
C VAL A 367 -4.47 9.57 -22.27
N VAL A 368 -5.19 10.45 -22.95
CA VAL A 368 -4.89 11.88 -23.05
C VAL A 368 -6.18 12.72 -22.99
N PRO A 369 -6.11 14.03 -22.70
CA PRO A 369 -7.23 14.93 -22.87
C PRO A 369 -7.67 15.01 -24.34
N LYS A 370 -8.95 15.19 -24.61
CA LYS A 370 -9.44 15.46 -25.98
C LYS A 370 -8.79 16.70 -26.57
N GLY A 371 -8.34 16.55 -27.82
CA GLY A 371 -7.63 17.63 -28.51
C GLY A 371 -6.19 17.82 -28.03
N TRP A 372 -5.65 16.86 -27.28
CA TRP A 372 -4.24 16.85 -26.90
C TRP A 372 -3.34 16.84 -28.15
N THR A 373 -2.24 17.58 -28.10
CA THR A 373 -1.23 17.59 -29.13
C THR A 373 0.13 17.27 -28.54
N TYR A 374 0.89 16.42 -29.22
CA TYR A 374 2.22 16.06 -28.79
C TYR A 374 3.13 17.27 -28.65
N LYS A 375 3.84 17.32 -27.53
CA LYS A 375 4.94 18.26 -27.27
C LYS A 375 6.15 17.47 -26.84
N ALA A 376 7.20 17.49 -27.65
CA ALA A 376 8.43 16.81 -27.33
C ALA A 376 9.00 17.30 -25.99
N PHE A 377 9.37 16.38 -25.13
CA PHE A 377 10.14 16.70 -23.93
C PHE A 377 11.55 17.17 -24.35
N PRO A 378 12.09 18.24 -23.77
CA PRO A 378 13.39 18.74 -24.17
C PRO A 378 14.51 17.76 -23.83
N ASP A 379 15.50 17.65 -24.72
CA ASP A 379 16.73 16.94 -24.41
C ASP A 379 17.51 17.72 -23.33
N LEU A 380 17.41 17.25 -22.09
CA LEU A 380 17.99 17.93 -20.93
C LEU A 380 19.52 17.99 -21.01
N SER A 381 20.17 17.02 -21.67
CA SER A 381 21.63 16.98 -21.83
C SER A 381 22.18 18.20 -22.61
N LYS A 382 21.36 18.79 -23.48
CA LYS A 382 21.69 19.97 -24.30
C LYS A 382 21.38 21.31 -23.63
N LEU A 383 20.64 21.28 -22.47
CA LEU A 383 20.30 22.52 -21.79
C LEU A 383 21.51 23.09 -21.02
N SER A 384 21.63 24.42 -21.03
CA SER A 384 22.58 25.08 -20.15
C SER A 384 22.21 24.94 -18.68
N GLY A 385 23.18 25.02 -17.77
CA GLY A 385 22.93 24.94 -16.32
C GLY A 385 21.83 25.90 -15.84
N PRO A 386 21.84 27.21 -16.20
CA PRO A 386 20.76 28.13 -15.86
C PRO A 386 19.37 27.70 -16.38
N ASN A 387 19.28 27.08 -17.56
CA ASN A 387 18.03 26.59 -18.11
C ASN A 387 17.53 25.36 -17.34
N LEU A 388 18.42 24.48 -16.90
CA LEU A 388 18.06 23.38 -16.01
C LEU A 388 17.51 23.89 -14.66
N VAL A 389 18.18 24.86 -14.03
CA VAL A 389 17.70 25.47 -12.80
C VAL A 389 16.31 26.10 -12.98
N LYS A 390 16.05 26.73 -14.13
CA LYS A 390 14.72 27.25 -14.49
C LYS A 390 13.69 26.09 -14.59
N GLY A 391 14.10 24.92 -15.08
CA GLY A 391 13.26 23.74 -15.20
C GLY A 391 12.75 23.19 -13.85
N LEU A 392 13.43 23.46 -12.75
CA LEU A 392 12.91 23.15 -11.39
C LEU A 392 11.60 23.89 -11.05
N LYS A 393 11.29 24.97 -11.78
CA LYS A 393 10.03 25.72 -11.67
C LYS A 393 8.92 25.20 -12.60
N SER A 394 9.09 24.02 -13.23
CA SER A 394 8.06 23.44 -14.11
C SER A 394 6.78 23.11 -13.31
N GLU A 395 5.62 23.26 -13.94
CA GLU A 395 4.33 22.77 -13.40
C GLU A 395 4.22 21.25 -13.47
N SER A 396 4.97 20.58 -14.37
CA SER A 396 5.03 19.13 -14.48
C SER A 396 5.91 18.51 -13.39
N SER A 397 5.38 17.54 -12.65
CA SER A 397 6.15 16.77 -11.67
C SER A 397 7.20 15.89 -12.34
N THR A 398 6.89 15.31 -13.50
CA THR A 398 7.82 14.55 -14.33
C THR A 398 9.00 15.42 -14.73
N ALA A 399 8.74 16.62 -15.25
CA ALA A 399 9.80 17.54 -15.67
C ALA A 399 10.72 17.95 -14.50
N ARG A 400 10.16 18.29 -13.33
CA ARG A 400 10.97 18.66 -12.16
C ARG A 400 11.91 17.55 -11.73
N LEU A 401 11.42 16.31 -11.70
CA LEU A 401 12.22 15.15 -11.30
C LEU A 401 13.39 14.93 -12.29
N HIS A 402 13.12 14.89 -13.59
CA HIS A 402 14.15 14.61 -14.58
C HIS A 402 15.16 15.77 -14.72
N VAL A 403 14.72 17.00 -14.60
CA VAL A 403 15.61 18.18 -14.53
C VAL A 403 16.54 18.09 -13.30
N GLN A 404 16.01 17.69 -12.15
CA GLN A 404 16.82 17.46 -10.96
C GLN A 404 17.86 16.37 -11.22
N GLN A 405 17.46 15.24 -11.80
CA GLN A 405 18.39 14.13 -12.07
C GLN A 405 19.51 14.56 -13.01
N GLU A 406 19.23 15.37 -14.03
CA GLU A 406 20.26 15.92 -14.93
C GLU A 406 21.21 16.90 -14.21
N ILE A 407 20.68 17.77 -13.31
CA ILE A 407 21.52 18.65 -12.48
C ILE A 407 22.46 17.81 -11.60
N LEU A 408 21.95 16.76 -10.97
CA LEU A 408 22.71 15.88 -10.08
C LEU A 408 23.73 15.03 -10.86
N LYS A 409 23.38 14.57 -12.06
CA LYS A 409 24.28 13.85 -12.96
C LYS A 409 25.49 14.71 -13.35
N ARG A 410 25.28 15.98 -13.65
CA ARG A 410 26.39 16.93 -13.95
C ARG A 410 27.26 17.23 -12.73
N GLY A 411 26.69 17.21 -11.54
CA GLY A 411 27.42 17.49 -10.30
C GLY A 411 28.03 18.89 -10.20
N ASP A 412 27.52 19.86 -11.00
CA ASP A 412 28.07 21.21 -11.07
C ASP A 412 27.63 22.04 -9.86
N ALA A 413 28.48 22.11 -8.85
CA ALA A 413 28.25 22.93 -7.65
C ALA A 413 28.17 24.45 -7.98
N GLY A 414 28.61 24.89 -9.14
CA GLY A 414 28.50 26.29 -9.62
C GLY A 414 27.04 26.72 -9.81
N LEU A 415 26.10 25.76 -9.95
CA LEU A 415 24.65 26.02 -10.02
C LEU A 415 24.00 26.33 -8.65
N ALA A 416 24.69 26.05 -7.55
CA ALA A 416 24.13 26.20 -6.20
C ALA A 416 23.57 27.61 -5.90
N PRO A 417 24.25 28.73 -6.27
CA PRO A 417 23.67 30.05 -6.03
C PRO A 417 22.35 30.29 -6.79
N ALA A 418 22.23 29.79 -8.02
CA ALA A 418 21.01 29.93 -8.81
C ALA A 418 19.88 29.06 -8.22
N ILE A 419 20.17 27.81 -7.76
CA ILE A 419 19.21 26.93 -7.10
C ILE A 419 18.75 27.59 -5.78
N LEU A 420 19.66 28.15 -4.98
CA LEU A 420 19.32 28.87 -3.75
C LEU A 420 18.44 30.10 -4.03
N GLY A 421 18.64 30.75 -5.19
CA GLY A 421 17.75 31.80 -5.67
C GLY A 421 16.32 31.32 -5.87
N VAL A 422 16.11 30.11 -6.43
CA VAL A 422 14.75 29.50 -6.57
C VAL A 422 14.15 29.17 -5.19
N ILE A 423 14.95 28.64 -4.25
CA ILE A 423 14.49 28.34 -2.89
C ILE A 423 13.93 29.59 -2.20
N ASN A 424 14.61 30.73 -2.33
CA ASN A 424 14.26 31.98 -1.65
C ASN A 424 13.30 32.87 -2.45
N ASP A 425 12.97 32.52 -3.70
CA ASP A 425 12.02 33.25 -4.54
C ASP A 425 10.58 32.99 -4.10
N LYS A 426 10.01 33.93 -3.33
CA LYS A 426 8.62 33.85 -2.86
C LYS A 426 7.56 33.93 -3.96
N SER A 427 7.93 34.37 -5.16
CA SER A 427 7.04 34.36 -6.32
C SER A 427 6.99 33.02 -7.04
N CYS A 428 7.95 32.13 -6.77
CA CYS A 428 7.93 30.77 -7.28
C CYS A 428 6.89 29.93 -6.53
N HIS A 429 6.12 29.12 -7.25
CA HIS A 429 5.19 28.18 -6.64
C HIS A 429 5.92 27.19 -5.70
N LYS A 430 5.22 26.68 -4.72
CA LYS A 430 5.82 25.91 -3.61
C LYS A 430 6.53 24.64 -4.10
N GLU A 431 5.97 23.94 -5.08
CA GLU A 431 6.51 22.72 -5.67
C GLU A 431 7.90 22.95 -6.28
N GLY A 432 8.08 24.07 -6.99
CA GLY A 432 9.39 24.42 -7.56
C GLY A 432 10.41 24.76 -6.48
N ARG A 433 10.00 25.46 -5.42
CA ARG A 433 10.87 25.75 -4.27
C ARG A 433 11.29 24.47 -3.56
N VAL A 434 10.36 23.52 -3.37
CA VAL A 434 10.61 22.22 -2.73
C VAL A 434 11.56 21.38 -3.59
N ALA A 435 11.34 21.32 -4.90
CA ALA A 435 12.27 20.65 -5.82
C ALA A 435 13.68 21.23 -5.71
N ALA A 436 13.79 22.57 -5.67
CA ALA A 436 15.08 23.25 -5.50
C ALA A 436 15.73 22.94 -4.14
N ILE A 437 14.97 22.85 -3.04
CA ILE A 437 15.50 22.49 -1.70
C ILE A 437 16.16 21.12 -1.74
N PHE A 438 15.44 20.11 -2.25
CA PHE A 438 15.99 18.75 -2.32
C PHE A 438 17.13 18.64 -3.33
N THR A 439 17.06 19.35 -4.47
CA THR A 439 18.19 19.41 -5.42
C THR A 439 19.44 20.02 -4.78
N TYR A 440 19.27 21.12 -4.05
CA TYR A 440 20.38 21.82 -3.37
C TYR A 440 21.03 20.93 -2.31
N GLY A 441 20.18 20.26 -1.48
CA GLY A 441 20.67 19.35 -0.43
C GLY A 441 21.44 18.15 -1.00
N GLN A 442 20.97 17.57 -2.11
CA GLN A 442 21.64 16.45 -2.78
C GLN A 442 22.93 16.87 -3.48
N LEU A 443 22.91 18.00 -4.17
CA LEU A 443 24.07 18.51 -4.91
C LEU A 443 25.25 18.85 -3.99
N LEU A 444 24.96 19.46 -2.84
CA LEU A 444 25.98 19.97 -1.92
C LEU A 444 26.24 19.11 -0.69
N GLY A 445 25.31 18.20 -0.36
CA GLY A 445 25.37 17.39 0.86
C GLY A 445 25.56 18.27 2.12
N GLY A 446 26.48 17.90 3.00
CA GLY A 446 26.74 18.64 4.24
C GLY A 446 27.11 20.11 4.05
N LYS A 447 27.71 20.48 2.90
CA LYS A 447 28.08 21.88 2.59
C LYS A 447 26.87 22.79 2.40
N GLY A 448 25.71 22.24 2.01
CA GLY A 448 24.47 22.97 1.78
C GLY A 448 23.66 23.27 3.05
N ILE A 449 23.95 22.62 4.16
CA ILE A 449 23.08 22.63 5.37
C ILE A 449 22.88 24.05 5.93
N SER A 450 23.96 24.84 6.04
CA SER A 450 23.86 26.20 6.60
C SER A 450 22.87 27.09 5.82
N ALA A 451 22.89 27.01 4.49
CA ALA A 451 21.97 27.76 3.64
C ALA A 451 20.52 27.24 3.77
N LEU A 452 20.31 25.90 3.80
CA LEU A 452 18.99 25.33 4.03
C LEU A 452 18.41 25.73 5.37
N MET A 453 19.21 25.72 6.45
CA MET A 453 18.78 26.19 7.76
C MET A 453 18.52 27.69 7.83
N ALA A 454 19.22 28.50 7.03
CA ALA A 454 18.89 29.92 6.88
C ALA A 454 17.56 30.11 6.16
N SER A 455 17.29 29.34 5.08
CA SER A 455 16.01 29.38 4.34
C SER A 455 14.82 28.83 5.13
N SER A 456 15.06 27.96 6.14
CA SER A 456 14.00 27.40 7.00
C SER A 456 13.30 28.44 7.90
N LYS A 457 13.77 29.69 7.91
CA LYS A 457 13.07 30.82 8.55
C LYS A 457 11.81 31.23 7.79
N ASP A 458 11.69 30.87 6.52
CA ASP A 458 10.47 31.05 5.75
C ASP A 458 9.50 29.91 6.08
N ALA A 459 8.40 30.23 6.76
CA ALA A 459 7.39 29.27 7.23
C ALA A 459 6.82 28.43 6.08
N ALA A 460 6.72 28.97 4.86
CA ALA A 460 6.16 28.25 3.71
C ALA A 460 6.98 27.02 3.29
N ILE A 461 8.29 27.02 3.60
CA ILE A 461 9.22 25.94 3.21
C ILE A 461 10.00 25.36 4.39
N GLN A 462 9.71 25.76 5.61
CA GLN A 462 10.40 25.32 6.82
C GLN A 462 10.44 23.79 6.94
N GLU A 463 9.29 23.12 6.79
CA GLU A 463 9.19 21.66 6.80
C GLU A 463 10.23 21.00 5.89
N PHE A 464 10.32 21.46 4.64
CA PHE A 464 11.16 20.83 3.62
C PHE A 464 12.64 21.09 3.84
N CYS A 465 13.00 22.28 4.32
CA CYS A 465 14.38 22.60 4.70
C CYS A 465 14.87 21.71 5.85
N LEU A 466 14.03 21.47 6.87
CA LEU A 466 14.35 20.58 7.99
C LEU A 466 14.48 19.13 7.51
N ARG A 467 13.56 18.67 6.66
CA ARG A 467 13.60 17.32 6.08
C ARG A 467 14.87 17.13 5.25
N ALA A 468 15.19 18.05 4.32
CA ALA A 468 16.37 17.97 3.48
C ALA A 468 17.68 18.04 4.28
N ALA A 469 17.74 18.84 5.36
CA ALA A 469 18.91 18.94 6.21
C ALA A 469 19.20 17.64 6.97
N ALA A 470 18.17 16.95 7.47
CA ALA A 470 18.29 15.72 8.25
C ALA A 470 18.00 14.44 7.44
N ASP A 471 17.88 14.52 6.12
CA ASP A 471 17.47 13.40 5.28
C ASP A 471 18.47 12.23 5.33
N ARG A 472 19.76 12.48 5.24
CA ARG A 472 20.81 11.46 5.29
C ARG A 472 21.36 11.31 6.71
N LYS A 473 21.23 10.11 7.29
CA LYS A 473 21.69 9.85 8.68
C LYS A 473 23.16 10.25 8.96
N PRO A 474 24.14 9.98 8.06
CA PRO A 474 25.51 10.41 8.30
C PRO A 474 25.65 11.93 8.44
N ILE A 475 24.89 12.71 7.68
CA ILE A 475 24.86 14.18 7.76
C ILE A 475 24.06 14.62 9.00
N ALA A 476 22.88 14.05 9.23
CA ALA A 476 22.01 14.40 10.34
C ALA A 476 22.72 14.30 11.70
N ARG A 477 23.53 13.26 11.92
CA ARG A 477 24.31 13.05 13.15
C ARG A 477 25.30 14.18 13.47
N THR A 478 25.69 14.98 12.47
CA THR A 478 26.56 16.13 12.67
C THR A 478 25.83 17.38 13.13
N LEU A 479 24.50 17.42 12.98
CA LEU A 479 23.67 18.62 13.21
C LEU A 479 23.51 18.92 14.70
N PRO A 480 23.36 20.21 15.07
CA PRO A 480 22.91 20.60 16.41
C PRO A 480 21.41 20.31 16.59
N THR A 481 20.99 19.98 17.81
CA THR A 481 19.57 19.72 18.12
C THR A 481 18.74 21.01 18.25
N ALA A 482 19.35 22.11 18.69
CA ALA A 482 18.63 23.33 19.09
C ALA A 482 17.67 23.89 18.02
N PRO A 483 18.02 23.99 16.72
CA PRO A 483 17.07 24.48 15.70
C PRO A 483 15.84 23.58 15.55
N PHE A 484 16.00 22.26 15.66
CA PHE A 484 14.93 21.28 15.53
C PHE A 484 14.06 21.25 16.80
N VAL A 485 14.65 21.40 17.98
CA VAL A 485 13.92 21.58 19.24
C VAL A 485 13.07 22.86 19.21
N GLN A 486 13.57 23.93 18.60
CA GLN A 486 12.77 25.15 18.40
C GLN A 486 11.63 24.89 17.40
N ALA A 487 11.86 24.12 16.34
CA ALA A 487 10.83 23.77 15.34
C ALA A 487 9.71 22.88 15.93
N LEU A 488 9.95 22.09 16.97
CA LEU A 488 8.88 21.37 17.70
C LEU A 488 7.84 22.33 18.33
N LYS A 489 8.16 23.60 18.49
CA LYS A 489 7.24 24.63 19.04
C LYS A 489 6.45 25.37 17.95
N SER A 490 6.61 24.99 16.67
CA SER A 490 5.86 25.60 15.57
C SER A 490 4.37 25.34 15.71
N ASP A 491 3.54 26.28 15.26
CA ASP A 491 2.10 26.07 15.16
C ASP A 491 1.74 25.10 14.02
N ASP A 492 2.61 24.96 13.03
CA ASP A 492 2.46 24.00 11.93
C ASP A 492 2.84 22.59 12.40
N LYS A 493 1.84 21.70 12.45
CA LYS A 493 2.00 20.30 12.85
C LYS A 493 2.93 19.49 11.93
N ARG A 494 3.02 19.85 10.66
CA ARG A 494 3.94 19.20 9.70
C ARG A 494 5.38 19.57 10.03
N VAL A 495 5.65 20.81 10.39
CA VAL A 495 6.96 21.26 10.88
C VAL A 495 7.34 20.54 12.17
N GLN A 496 6.39 20.35 13.11
CA GLN A 496 6.62 19.60 14.34
C GLN A 496 7.01 18.14 14.04
N VAL A 497 6.31 17.46 13.13
CA VAL A 497 6.60 16.09 12.74
C VAL A 497 7.97 15.99 12.04
N ALA A 498 8.27 16.89 11.10
CA ALA A 498 9.58 16.93 10.45
C ALA A 498 10.72 17.14 11.46
N ALA A 499 10.51 18.01 12.45
CA ALA A 499 11.48 18.24 13.54
C ALA A 499 11.65 16.99 14.42
N ALA A 500 10.56 16.30 14.77
CA ALA A 500 10.62 15.07 15.57
C ALA A 500 11.38 13.95 14.86
N VAL A 501 11.09 13.71 13.57
CA VAL A 501 11.85 12.77 12.72
C VAL A 501 13.34 13.15 12.69
N ALA A 502 13.64 14.44 12.43
CA ALA A 502 15.01 14.92 12.36
C ALA A 502 15.78 14.70 13.66
N LEU A 503 15.16 14.93 14.83
CA LEU A 503 15.78 14.74 16.14
C LEU A 503 16.12 13.26 16.40
N GLY A 504 15.27 12.32 16.02
CA GLY A 504 15.61 10.89 16.06
C GLY A 504 16.81 10.57 15.15
N ARG A 505 16.85 11.12 13.93
CA ARG A 505 17.97 10.92 12.97
C ARG A 505 19.28 11.57 13.42
N ILE A 506 19.21 12.71 14.12
CA ILE A 506 20.36 13.38 14.73
C ILE A 506 20.97 12.50 15.85
N GLY A 507 20.16 11.73 16.56
CA GLY A 507 20.64 10.70 17.47
C GLY A 507 21.27 11.25 18.76
N LYS A 508 20.90 12.44 19.24
CA LYS A 508 21.47 13.07 20.44
C LYS A 508 20.45 13.11 21.58
N GLY A 509 20.73 12.45 22.69
CA GLY A 509 19.83 12.30 23.86
C GLY A 509 19.30 13.63 24.46
N ALA A 510 19.99 14.75 24.23
CA ALA A 510 19.54 16.09 24.64
C ALA A 510 18.17 16.49 24.05
N ALA A 511 17.69 15.80 23.01
CA ALA A 511 16.38 16.03 22.39
C ALA A 511 15.20 15.36 23.13
N ALA A 512 15.48 14.38 24.01
CA ALA A 512 14.45 13.51 24.58
C ALA A 512 13.38 14.26 25.38
N GLU A 513 13.78 15.21 26.22
CA GLU A 513 12.83 16.02 27.02
C GLU A 513 11.91 16.88 26.14
N ALA A 514 12.44 17.44 25.04
CA ALA A 514 11.65 18.23 24.11
C ALA A 514 10.64 17.37 23.34
N LEU A 515 11.02 16.15 22.91
CA LEU A 515 10.14 15.19 22.26
C LEU A 515 9.00 14.74 23.21
N LEU A 516 9.33 14.44 24.47
CA LEU A 516 8.33 14.07 25.49
C LEU A 516 7.29 15.19 25.72
N LYS A 517 7.75 16.45 25.81
CA LYS A 517 6.88 17.60 26.06
C LYS A 517 6.02 18.02 24.86
N ALA A 518 6.52 17.80 23.64
CA ALA A 518 5.82 18.18 22.41
C ALA A 518 4.64 17.24 22.07
N SER A 519 4.54 16.10 22.74
CA SER A 519 3.72 14.97 22.31
C SER A 519 2.68 14.62 23.37
N VAL A 520 1.40 14.73 23.03
CA VAL A 520 0.27 14.27 23.86
C VAL A 520 -0.52 13.27 23.00
N PRO A 521 -0.56 11.98 23.37
CA PRO A 521 -1.36 11.01 22.61
C PRO A 521 -2.84 11.37 22.70
N PRO A 522 -3.57 11.36 21.59
CA PRO A 522 -5.02 11.49 21.62
C PRO A 522 -5.64 10.23 22.25
N ALA A 523 -6.92 10.30 22.58
CA ALA A 523 -7.67 9.10 22.95
C ALA A 523 -7.57 8.04 21.84
N PRO A 524 -7.49 6.74 22.19
CA PRO A 524 -7.43 5.67 21.19
C PRO A 524 -8.60 5.76 20.23
N GLY A 525 -8.30 5.70 18.93
CA GLY A 525 -9.27 5.76 17.85
C GLY A 525 -9.46 4.39 17.16
N SER A 526 -10.23 4.39 16.08
CA SER A 526 -10.36 3.23 15.23
C SER A 526 -9.15 3.12 14.29
N HIS A 527 -8.75 1.89 13.96
CA HIS A 527 -7.66 1.61 13.02
C HIS A 527 -7.98 1.98 11.54
N ASP A 528 -9.25 2.22 11.23
CA ASP A 528 -9.80 2.43 9.90
C ASP A 528 -10.37 3.84 9.68
N LYS A 529 -10.21 4.73 10.65
CA LYS A 529 -10.67 6.13 10.57
C LYS A 529 -9.48 7.07 10.76
N PRO A 530 -9.38 8.14 9.97
CA PRO A 530 -8.27 9.07 10.08
C PRO A 530 -8.21 9.69 11.48
N ASN A 531 -6.99 9.86 11.98
CA ASN A 531 -6.69 10.54 13.22
C ASN A 531 -5.32 11.21 13.09
N SER A 532 -5.30 12.43 12.59
CA SER A 532 -4.06 13.19 12.41
C SER A 532 -3.35 13.52 13.73
N GLY A 533 -4.10 13.56 14.84
CA GLY A 533 -3.55 13.84 16.17
C GLY A 533 -2.57 12.77 16.69
N VAL A 534 -2.64 11.53 16.19
CA VAL A 534 -1.73 10.47 16.61
C VAL A 534 -0.34 10.57 15.98
N VAL A 535 -0.17 11.33 14.90
CA VAL A 535 1.06 11.32 14.09
C VAL A 535 2.26 11.85 14.86
N LEU A 536 2.16 13.02 15.47
CA LEU A 536 3.28 13.61 16.21
C LEU A 536 3.71 12.76 17.43
N PRO A 537 2.79 12.30 18.33
CA PRO A 537 3.18 11.39 19.41
C PRO A 537 3.79 10.09 18.89
N HIS A 538 3.26 9.52 17.83
CA HIS A 538 3.78 8.30 17.22
C HIS A 538 5.24 8.46 16.76
N VAL A 539 5.51 9.51 15.98
CA VAL A 539 6.87 9.80 15.49
C VAL A 539 7.81 10.15 16.64
N ALA A 540 7.35 10.90 17.64
CA ALA A 540 8.16 11.24 18.81
C ALA A 540 8.53 9.99 19.63
N VAL A 541 7.60 9.05 19.81
CA VAL A 541 7.89 7.76 20.46
C VAL A 541 8.98 6.98 19.71
N HIS A 542 8.88 6.88 18.38
CA HIS A 542 9.90 6.21 17.58
C HIS A 542 11.25 6.92 17.71
N SER A 543 11.27 8.25 17.68
CA SER A 543 12.49 9.03 17.89
C SER A 543 13.09 8.83 19.31
N LEU A 544 12.24 8.74 20.36
CA LEU A 544 12.70 8.42 21.72
C LEU A 544 13.31 7.02 21.81
N VAL A 545 12.76 6.06 21.07
CA VAL A 545 13.33 4.69 20.97
C VAL A 545 14.67 4.71 20.25
N ASP A 546 14.78 5.41 19.11
CA ASP A 546 16.04 5.57 18.37
C ASP A 546 17.13 6.27 19.18
N LEU A 547 16.73 7.16 20.10
CA LEU A 547 17.63 7.85 21.04
C LEU A 547 18.00 7.01 22.25
N GLU A 548 17.40 5.83 22.42
CA GLU A 548 17.52 5.01 23.65
C GLU A 548 17.25 5.83 24.92
N ALA A 549 16.23 6.71 24.90
CA ALA A 549 16.01 7.74 25.89
C ALA A 549 15.41 7.21 27.21
N VAL A 550 15.95 6.12 27.76
CA VAL A 550 15.39 5.39 28.91
C VAL A 550 15.27 6.29 30.15
N ASP A 551 16.34 7.00 30.52
CA ASP A 551 16.33 7.85 31.73
C ASP A 551 15.32 8.98 31.66
N ALA A 552 15.22 9.63 30.48
CA ALA A 552 14.25 10.70 30.26
C ALA A 552 12.82 10.19 30.34
N CYS A 553 12.55 9.00 29.76
CA CYS A 553 11.22 8.37 29.81
C CYS A 553 10.85 7.90 31.24
N LEU A 554 11.79 7.28 31.98
CA LEU A 554 11.54 6.89 33.37
C LEU A 554 11.25 8.11 34.27
N LYS A 555 12.01 9.19 34.12
CA LYS A 555 11.77 10.45 34.84
C LYS A 555 10.39 11.06 34.48
N ALA A 556 9.96 10.91 33.24
CA ALA A 556 8.69 11.49 32.76
C ALA A 556 7.45 10.75 33.27
N LEU A 557 7.58 9.59 33.95
CA LEU A 557 6.45 8.86 34.54
C LEU A 557 5.71 9.66 35.62
N ASP A 558 6.35 10.67 36.20
CA ASP A 558 5.76 11.60 37.16
C ASP A 558 5.32 12.94 36.52
N SER A 559 5.10 12.98 35.22
CA SER A 559 4.77 14.19 34.49
C SER A 559 3.56 14.03 33.58
N SER A 560 3.10 15.12 32.97
CA SER A 560 2.06 15.08 31.92
C SER A 560 2.45 14.28 30.66
N SER A 561 3.73 13.92 30.50
CA SER A 561 4.24 13.09 29.40
C SER A 561 4.24 11.60 29.72
N GLN A 562 3.60 11.18 30.81
CA GLN A 562 3.56 9.78 31.30
C GLN A 562 3.18 8.78 30.21
N ASP A 563 2.13 9.03 29.45
CA ASP A 563 1.62 8.09 28.45
C ASP A 563 2.59 7.93 27.27
N VAL A 564 3.21 9.02 26.79
CA VAL A 564 4.26 8.96 25.76
C VAL A 564 5.48 8.21 26.26
N ALA A 565 5.88 8.47 27.51
CA ALA A 565 7.03 7.80 28.13
C ALA A 565 6.82 6.30 28.26
N LEU A 566 5.65 5.86 28.75
CA LEU A 566 5.28 4.44 28.83
C LEU A 566 5.21 3.78 27.46
N TRP A 567 4.69 4.50 26.46
CA TRP A 567 4.66 3.99 25.08
C TRP A 567 6.07 3.78 24.51
N ALA A 568 7.00 4.71 24.76
CA ALA A 568 8.40 4.53 24.35
C ALA A 568 9.08 3.39 25.12
N LEU A 569 8.93 3.34 26.47
CA LEU A 569 9.53 2.32 27.31
C LEU A 569 9.12 0.89 26.95
N ARG A 570 7.83 0.66 26.63
CA ARG A 570 7.35 -0.70 26.21
C ARG A 570 7.93 -1.20 24.88
N LYS A 571 8.65 -0.35 24.12
CA LYS A 571 9.38 -0.71 22.90
C LYS A 571 10.88 -0.94 23.14
N MET A 572 11.42 -0.60 24.31
CA MET A 572 12.86 -0.67 24.63
C MET A 572 13.17 -1.88 25.54
N HIS A 573 13.52 -3.01 24.96
CA HIS A 573 13.82 -4.26 25.70
C HIS A 573 15.23 -4.20 26.33
N THR A 574 15.39 -3.46 27.42
CA THR A 574 16.62 -3.39 28.22
C THR A 574 16.35 -3.69 29.70
N ALA A 575 17.33 -4.23 30.42
CA ALA A 575 17.19 -4.47 31.86
C ALA A 575 16.86 -3.17 32.63
N LYS A 576 17.50 -2.06 32.25
CA LYS A 576 17.27 -0.74 32.85
C LYS A 576 15.82 -0.29 32.78
N VAL A 577 15.10 -0.56 31.67
CA VAL A 577 13.68 -0.25 31.54
C VAL A 577 12.86 -1.10 32.50
N VAL A 578 13.11 -2.41 32.56
CA VAL A 578 12.36 -3.32 33.45
C VAL A 578 12.58 -2.94 34.90
N ASP A 579 13.82 -2.69 35.30
CA ASP A 579 14.17 -2.30 36.67
C ASP A 579 13.53 -0.96 37.06
N GLY A 580 13.57 0.03 36.16
CA GLY A 580 12.95 1.33 36.41
C GLY A 580 11.43 1.27 36.49
N LEU A 581 10.77 0.46 35.66
CA LEU A 581 9.32 0.24 35.72
C LEU A 581 8.91 -0.49 37.00
N LEU A 582 9.67 -1.50 37.45
CA LEU A 582 9.39 -2.20 38.70
C LEU A 582 9.60 -1.28 39.92
N ALA A 583 10.67 -0.50 39.97
CA ALA A 583 10.90 0.48 41.05
C ALA A 583 9.77 1.52 41.10
N LYS A 584 9.26 1.95 39.95
CA LYS A 584 8.12 2.87 39.87
C LYS A 584 6.81 2.20 40.34
N LEU A 585 6.60 0.92 39.96
CA LEU A 585 5.44 0.12 40.41
C LEU A 585 5.41 0.03 41.95
N ASP A 586 6.56 -0.27 42.57
CA ASP A 586 6.67 -0.41 44.02
C ASP A 586 6.48 0.92 44.77
N SER A 587 6.77 2.06 44.16
CA SER A 587 6.72 3.40 44.78
C SER A 587 5.40 4.14 44.53
N THR A 588 4.55 3.71 43.61
CA THR A 588 3.28 4.40 43.30
C THR A 588 2.07 3.74 43.96
N THR A 589 1.16 4.55 44.45
CA THR A 589 -0.16 4.13 44.97
C THR A 589 -1.31 4.39 43.98
N ASP A 590 -0.98 4.98 42.81
CA ASP A 590 -1.95 5.23 41.74
C ASP A 590 -2.21 3.93 40.98
N GLU A 591 -3.41 3.35 41.18
CA GLU A 591 -3.82 2.08 40.56
C GLU A 591 -3.81 2.14 39.03
N GLU A 592 -4.19 3.26 38.42
CA GLU A 592 -4.18 3.42 36.96
C GLU A 592 -2.73 3.42 36.41
N LEU A 593 -1.82 4.11 37.10
CA LEU A 593 -0.40 4.07 36.74
C LEU A 593 0.17 2.66 36.92
N GLN A 594 -0.19 1.96 38.01
CA GLN A 594 0.22 0.57 38.21
C GLN A 594 -0.22 -0.33 37.05
N LEU A 595 -1.45 -0.21 36.58
CA LEU A 595 -1.98 -0.99 35.44
C LEU A 595 -1.32 -0.62 34.11
N LYS A 596 -1.01 0.65 33.89
CA LYS A 596 -0.24 1.11 32.73
C LYS A 596 1.19 0.54 32.74
N ILE A 597 1.86 0.53 33.89
CA ILE A 597 3.19 -0.08 34.07
C ILE A 597 3.10 -1.58 33.82
N MET A 598 2.10 -2.28 34.37
CA MET A 598 1.91 -3.71 34.14
C MET A 598 1.64 -4.02 32.65
N THR A 599 0.96 -3.12 31.94
CA THR A 599 0.76 -3.22 30.49
C THR A 599 2.11 -3.12 29.73
N ALA A 600 2.96 -2.18 30.12
CA ALA A 600 4.30 -2.05 29.54
C ALA A 600 5.17 -3.28 29.83
N LEU A 601 5.16 -3.78 31.08
CA LEU A 601 5.88 -5.01 31.47
C LEU A 601 5.36 -6.24 30.71
N ALA A 602 4.04 -6.33 30.49
CA ALA A 602 3.46 -7.42 29.70
C ALA A 602 3.97 -7.41 28.23
N ARG A 603 4.10 -6.21 27.63
CA ARG A 603 4.70 -6.07 26.29
C ARG A 603 6.17 -6.48 26.29
N LEU A 604 6.92 -6.17 27.34
CA LEU A 604 8.34 -6.49 27.49
C LEU A 604 8.61 -7.93 27.93
N SER A 605 7.58 -8.74 28.23
CA SER A 605 7.75 -10.09 28.73
C SER A 605 8.48 -11.04 27.77
N THR A 606 8.41 -10.78 26.48
CA THR A 606 9.12 -11.52 25.42
C THR A 606 9.69 -10.55 24.41
N LYS A 607 10.78 -10.96 23.72
CA LYS A 607 11.31 -10.28 22.54
C LYS A 607 10.78 -10.92 21.27
N GLU A 608 10.71 -10.16 20.19
CA GLU A 608 10.54 -10.68 18.86
C GLU A 608 11.81 -11.43 18.43
N GLN A 609 11.66 -12.69 17.97
CA GLN A 609 12.77 -13.38 17.33
C GLN A 609 13.15 -12.62 16.05
N PRO A 610 14.46 -12.38 15.77
CA PRO A 610 14.87 -11.85 14.48
C PRO A 610 14.24 -12.63 13.33
N TYR A 611 13.68 -11.92 12.36
CA TYR A 611 12.98 -12.55 11.24
C TYR A 611 13.97 -13.26 10.33
N ASP A 612 13.80 -14.57 10.19
CA ASP A 612 14.65 -15.48 9.42
C ASP A 612 13.92 -16.19 8.29
N GLY A 613 12.67 -15.81 8.01
CA GLY A 613 11.82 -16.45 7.02
C GLY A 613 11.34 -17.85 7.38
N SER A 614 11.66 -18.37 8.58
CA SER A 614 11.22 -19.71 9.02
C SER A 614 9.73 -19.78 9.33
N TRP A 615 9.10 -18.65 9.49
CA TRP A 615 7.68 -18.54 9.77
C TRP A 615 7.11 -17.27 9.15
N TRP A 616 5.81 -17.30 8.86
CA TRP A 616 5.02 -16.16 8.44
C TRP A 616 3.67 -16.24 9.14
N TRP A 617 3.28 -15.17 9.79
CA TRP A 617 2.00 -15.15 10.47
C TRP A 617 0.88 -15.13 9.44
N SER A 618 -0.08 -16.06 9.58
CA SER A 618 -1.23 -16.21 8.68
C SER A 618 -1.91 -14.86 8.36
N THR A 619 -2.55 -14.81 7.20
CA THR A 619 -3.39 -13.68 6.77
C THR A 619 -4.56 -13.37 7.71
N LYS A 620 -4.81 -14.19 8.74
CA LYS A 620 -5.96 -14.06 9.65
C LYS A 620 -5.53 -13.99 11.11
N PRO A 621 -4.88 -12.89 11.57
CA PRO A 621 -4.59 -12.70 12.98
C PRO A 621 -5.88 -12.64 13.81
N ASP A 622 -5.84 -13.13 15.04
CA ASP A 622 -6.96 -13.03 15.99
C ASP A 622 -6.94 -11.70 16.77
N THR A 623 -7.68 -11.62 17.88
CA THR A 623 -7.79 -10.41 18.71
C THR A 623 -6.69 -10.29 19.78
N ARG A 624 -5.63 -11.10 19.70
CA ARG A 624 -4.49 -11.09 20.62
C ARG A 624 -3.24 -10.74 19.85
N GLY A 625 -2.23 -10.34 20.51
CA GLY A 625 -0.93 -10.02 19.91
C GLY A 625 0.08 -9.68 20.98
N PRO A 626 1.23 -9.18 20.63
CA PRO A 626 1.71 -8.91 19.26
C PRO A 626 1.96 -10.18 18.43
N TYR A 627 1.82 -10.07 17.10
CA TYR A 627 1.98 -11.20 16.17
C TYR A 627 3.40 -11.31 15.64
N TYR A 628 4.29 -11.82 16.49
CA TYR A 628 5.65 -12.22 16.12
C TYR A 628 5.98 -13.55 16.80
N LYS A 629 7.08 -14.17 16.42
CA LYS A 629 7.56 -15.36 17.12
C LYS A 629 8.24 -14.90 18.42
N PRO A 630 7.63 -15.15 19.61
CA PRO A 630 8.16 -14.67 20.87
C PRO A 630 9.31 -15.54 21.35
N VAL A 631 10.34 -14.92 21.88
CA VAL A 631 11.43 -15.57 22.58
C VAL A 631 11.62 -14.94 23.96
N ALA A 632 11.90 -15.81 24.96
CA ALA A 632 12.26 -15.35 26.28
C ALA A 632 13.62 -14.65 26.25
N TRP A 633 13.83 -13.71 27.17
CA TRP A 633 15.08 -12.98 27.35
C TRP A 633 15.39 -12.85 28.84
N GLU A 634 16.54 -12.30 29.16
CA GLU A 634 17.05 -12.24 30.54
C GLU A 634 16.11 -11.64 31.60
N GLN A 635 15.15 -10.80 31.19
CA GLN A 635 14.18 -10.19 32.12
C GLN A 635 12.80 -10.89 32.10
N SER A 636 12.56 -11.87 31.25
CA SER A 636 11.25 -12.54 31.12
C SER A 636 10.76 -13.13 32.43
N GLU A 637 11.61 -13.88 33.16
CA GLU A 637 11.28 -14.48 34.45
C GLU A 637 11.00 -13.43 35.53
N LYS A 638 11.80 -12.36 35.58
CA LYS A 638 11.62 -11.25 36.52
C LYS A 638 10.27 -10.56 36.30
N ILE A 639 9.90 -10.31 35.06
CA ILE A 639 8.59 -9.73 34.70
C ILE A 639 7.46 -10.68 35.08
N GLU A 640 7.58 -11.98 34.80
CA GLU A 640 6.57 -12.98 35.18
C GLU A 640 6.35 -13.01 36.68
N LYS A 641 7.42 -13.04 37.48
CA LYS A 641 7.34 -13.03 38.94
C LYS A 641 6.63 -11.79 39.46
N ALA A 642 6.98 -10.63 38.95
CA ALA A 642 6.33 -9.35 39.33
C ALA A 642 4.84 -9.35 38.97
N TYR A 643 4.53 -9.89 37.78
CA TYR A 643 3.14 -9.97 37.30
C TYR A 643 2.29 -10.89 38.21
N ARG A 644 2.80 -12.05 38.63
CA ARG A 644 2.12 -12.96 39.56
C ARG A 644 1.91 -12.31 40.92
N ALA A 645 2.94 -11.64 41.47
CA ALA A 645 2.81 -10.94 42.73
C ALA A 645 1.77 -9.84 42.68
N ALA A 646 1.75 -9.01 41.61
CA ALA A 646 0.73 -7.99 41.44
C ALA A 646 -0.68 -8.59 41.35
N TYR A 647 -0.84 -9.70 40.59
CA TYR A 647 -2.12 -10.38 40.46
C TYR A 647 -2.62 -10.93 41.80
N GLU A 648 -1.77 -11.63 42.56
CA GLU A 648 -2.14 -12.26 43.85
C GLU A 648 -2.56 -11.22 44.88
N ASN A 649 -1.93 -10.06 44.93
CA ASN A 649 -2.14 -9.01 45.93
C ASN A 649 -3.23 -7.98 45.56
N SER A 650 -3.87 -8.12 44.40
CA SER A 650 -4.84 -7.14 43.89
C SER A 650 -6.29 -7.50 44.28
N SER A 651 -7.19 -6.51 44.19
CA SER A 651 -8.63 -6.69 44.26
C SER A 651 -9.16 -7.59 43.12
N ALA A 652 -10.37 -8.09 43.23
CA ALA A 652 -10.99 -8.90 42.16
C ALA A 652 -11.13 -8.13 40.84
N GLU A 653 -11.39 -6.82 40.88
CA GLU A 653 -11.50 -5.95 39.72
C GLU A 653 -10.15 -5.80 39.01
N VAL A 654 -9.10 -5.48 39.77
CA VAL A 654 -7.73 -5.35 39.22
C VAL A 654 -7.21 -6.69 38.70
N LYS A 655 -7.52 -7.82 39.36
CA LYS A 655 -7.21 -9.18 38.86
C LYS A 655 -7.80 -9.41 37.47
N ASN A 656 -9.04 -9.03 37.23
CA ASN A 656 -9.67 -9.17 35.91
C ASN A 656 -8.94 -8.32 34.86
N ARG A 657 -8.60 -7.04 35.17
CA ARG A 657 -7.84 -6.18 34.27
C ARG A 657 -6.45 -6.73 33.96
N LEU A 658 -5.73 -7.23 34.97
CA LEU A 658 -4.42 -7.89 34.77
C LEU A 658 -4.54 -9.17 33.92
N ALA A 659 -5.59 -9.97 34.13
CA ALA A 659 -5.84 -11.17 33.31
C ALA A 659 -6.11 -10.81 31.84
N ASP A 660 -6.85 -9.73 31.59
CA ASP A 660 -7.09 -9.24 30.22
C ASP A 660 -5.82 -8.68 29.57
N ILE A 661 -4.99 -7.94 30.31
CA ILE A 661 -3.68 -7.45 29.83
C ILE A 661 -2.77 -8.64 29.49
N ALA A 662 -2.65 -9.64 30.37
CA ALA A 662 -1.83 -10.84 30.12
C ALA A 662 -2.30 -11.59 28.88
N THR A 663 -3.61 -11.77 28.72
CA THR A 663 -4.22 -12.41 27.54
C THR A 663 -3.94 -11.62 26.27
N ARG A 664 -4.14 -10.31 26.29
CA ARG A 664 -3.91 -9.39 25.14
C ARG A 664 -2.46 -9.42 24.68
N HIS A 665 -1.50 -9.55 25.60
CA HIS A 665 -0.05 -9.61 25.30
C HIS A 665 0.50 -11.02 25.16
N ARG A 666 -0.37 -12.07 25.15
CA ARG A 666 0.02 -13.47 25.00
C ARG A 666 0.99 -13.97 26.08
N MET A 667 0.90 -13.44 27.29
CA MET A 667 1.63 -13.99 28.41
C MET A 667 1.03 -15.34 28.82
N ASN A 668 1.82 -16.41 28.73
CA ASN A 668 1.40 -17.77 29.14
C ASN A 668 1.55 -17.97 30.67
N LEU A 669 0.78 -17.21 31.45
CA LEU A 669 0.81 -17.30 32.91
C LEU A 669 -0.23 -18.31 33.38
N LYS A 670 0.21 -19.49 33.87
CA LYS A 670 -0.69 -20.51 34.41
C LYS A 670 -1.53 -19.92 35.53
N GLY A 671 -2.87 -20.02 35.40
CA GLY A 671 -3.84 -19.51 36.37
C GLY A 671 -4.18 -18.02 36.23
N ILE A 672 -3.58 -17.28 35.31
CA ILE A 672 -3.84 -15.87 35.06
C ILE A 672 -4.23 -15.70 33.58
N GLY A 673 -5.39 -15.13 33.33
CA GLY A 673 -5.89 -14.91 31.98
C GLY A 673 -6.56 -16.15 31.37
N LYS A 674 -7.15 -16.00 30.20
CA LYS A 674 -7.69 -17.11 29.40
C LYS A 674 -6.56 -17.76 28.62
N VAL A 675 -6.10 -18.93 29.09
CA VAL A 675 -5.08 -19.73 28.40
C VAL A 675 -5.63 -20.45 27.17
N GLU A 676 -6.93 -20.46 26.95
CA GLU A 676 -7.53 -21.07 25.77
C GLU A 676 -7.38 -20.16 24.56
N VAL A 677 -6.33 -20.45 23.83
CA VAL A 677 -6.17 -20.05 22.41
C VAL A 677 -7.15 -20.89 21.59
N VAL A 678 -8.39 -20.48 21.52
CA VAL A 678 -9.21 -20.90 20.40
C VAL A 678 -8.80 -20.01 19.22
N ASP A 679 -7.71 -20.42 18.56
CA ASP A 679 -7.40 -19.99 17.22
C ASP A 679 -8.61 -20.41 16.36
N LYS A 680 -9.48 -19.45 15.99
CA LYS A 680 -10.59 -19.72 15.05
C LYS A 680 -10.07 -20.16 13.69
N ALA A 681 -8.83 -19.82 13.34
CA ALA A 681 -8.11 -20.42 12.24
C ALA A 681 -7.63 -21.86 12.59
N ALA A 682 -7.49 -22.21 13.88
CA ALA A 682 -7.17 -23.57 14.32
C ALA A 682 -8.36 -24.53 14.26
N ALA A 683 -9.59 -24.05 14.15
CA ALA A 683 -10.75 -24.92 13.98
C ALA A 683 -10.81 -25.59 12.60
N ALA A 684 -10.26 -24.96 11.56
CA ALA A 684 -10.13 -25.57 10.24
C ALA A 684 -8.91 -26.50 10.22
N LYS A 685 -9.07 -27.75 9.77
CA LYS A 685 -8.01 -28.75 9.70
C LYS A 685 -7.05 -28.45 8.54
N LYS A 686 -5.80 -28.87 8.65
CA LYS A 686 -4.83 -28.75 7.54
C LYS A 686 -5.42 -29.40 6.27
N GLY A 687 -5.49 -28.63 5.18
CA GLY A 687 -6.11 -29.07 3.92
C GLY A 687 -7.56 -28.61 3.72
N GLU A 688 -8.11 -27.84 4.66
CA GLU A 688 -9.39 -27.15 4.49
C GLU A 688 -9.18 -25.72 3.96
N VAL A 689 -10.21 -25.20 3.28
CA VAL A 689 -10.19 -23.86 2.65
C VAL A 689 -9.81 -22.77 3.66
N GLY A 690 -10.37 -22.80 4.85
CA GLY A 690 -10.09 -21.81 5.89
C GLY A 690 -8.66 -21.82 6.44
N ARG A 691 -7.88 -22.85 6.17
CA ARG A 691 -6.47 -23.03 6.55
C ARG A 691 -5.51 -22.91 5.37
N THR A 692 -6.02 -22.65 4.21
CA THR A 692 -5.28 -22.56 2.97
C THR A 692 -5.40 -21.13 2.45
N SER A 693 -4.32 -20.54 1.95
CA SER A 693 -4.42 -19.22 1.32
C SER A 693 -5.35 -19.28 0.11
N ILE A 694 -6.01 -18.17 -0.22
CA ILE A 694 -6.93 -18.14 -1.37
C ILE A 694 -6.22 -18.55 -2.65
N GLU A 695 -4.99 -18.10 -2.84
CA GLU A 695 -4.17 -18.44 -4.00
C GLU A 695 -3.87 -19.94 -4.07
N ASP A 696 -3.52 -20.57 -2.94
CA ASP A 696 -3.30 -22.01 -2.89
C ASP A 696 -4.61 -22.81 -3.06
N VAL A 697 -5.74 -22.27 -2.58
CA VAL A 697 -7.07 -22.84 -2.88
C VAL A 697 -7.33 -22.79 -4.39
N MET A 698 -7.07 -21.65 -5.03
CA MET A 698 -7.24 -21.48 -6.48
C MET A 698 -6.30 -22.40 -7.28
N LEU A 699 -5.06 -22.56 -6.87
CA LEU A 699 -4.11 -23.50 -7.48
C LEU A 699 -4.50 -24.96 -7.31
N SER A 700 -5.01 -25.33 -6.12
CA SER A 700 -5.45 -26.70 -5.86
C SER A 700 -6.70 -27.05 -6.66
N PHE A 701 -7.59 -26.08 -6.80
CA PHE A 701 -8.82 -26.19 -7.57
C PHE A 701 -8.53 -26.47 -9.05
N GLU A 702 -7.51 -25.88 -9.67
CA GLU A 702 -7.08 -26.20 -11.04
C GLU A 702 -6.59 -27.66 -11.21
N LYS A 703 -5.99 -28.23 -10.16
CA LYS A 703 -5.42 -29.59 -10.16
C LYS A 703 -6.44 -30.67 -9.78
N LEU A 704 -7.45 -30.30 -9.00
CA LEU A 704 -8.46 -31.23 -8.47
C LEU A 704 -9.63 -31.37 -9.45
N LYS A 705 -9.97 -32.63 -9.79
CA LYS A 705 -11.16 -32.91 -10.59
C LYS A 705 -12.42 -32.85 -9.72
N GLY A 706 -13.24 -31.83 -9.90
CA GLY A 706 -14.48 -31.67 -9.16
C GLY A 706 -15.58 -32.62 -9.62
N ASN A 707 -16.44 -33.06 -8.69
CA ASN A 707 -17.58 -33.96 -8.92
C ASN A 707 -18.91 -33.23 -8.69
N LYS A 708 -19.70 -33.05 -9.75
CA LYS A 708 -20.99 -32.33 -9.72
C LYS A 708 -22.01 -32.93 -8.75
N LYS A 709 -22.06 -34.28 -8.58
CA LYS A 709 -23.01 -34.93 -7.64
C LYS A 709 -22.66 -34.64 -6.19
N ARG A 710 -21.37 -34.72 -5.84
CA ARG A 710 -20.91 -34.33 -4.50
C ARG A 710 -21.09 -32.85 -4.25
N GLY A 711 -20.77 -31.99 -5.23
CA GLY A 711 -20.95 -30.53 -5.12
C GLY A 711 -22.41 -30.14 -4.87
N LYS A 712 -23.38 -30.81 -5.50
CA LYS A 712 -24.80 -30.61 -5.20
C LYS A 712 -25.16 -30.90 -3.75
N LYS A 713 -24.63 -32.01 -3.20
CA LYS A 713 -24.87 -32.40 -1.81
C LYS A 713 -24.22 -31.40 -0.84
N ILE A 714 -23.02 -30.92 -1.16
CA ILE A 714 -22.31 -29.90 -0.36
C ILE A 714 -23.13 -28.60 -0.34
N LEU A 715 -23.53 -28.09 -1.49
CA LEU A 715 -24.31 -26.84 -1.60
C LEU A 715 -25.61 -26.90 -0.78
N SER A 716 -26.34 -28.02 -0.81
CA SER A 716 -27.59 -28.17 -0.04
C SER A 716 -27.39 -28.15 1.48
N GLY A 717 -26.18 -28.42 1.98
CA GLY A 717 -25.82 -28.33 3.39
C GLY A 717 -25.21 -26.99 3.80
N MET A 718 -24.99 -26.07 2.87
CA MET A 718 -24.37 -24.77 3.13
C MET A 718 -25.41 -23.66 3.27
N ALA A 719 -25.02 -22.59 3.97
CA ALA A 719 -25.86 -21.37 4.15
C ALA A 719 -26.21 -20.63 2.84
N CYS A 720 -25.59 -20.99 1.72
CA CYS A 720 -25.84 -20.38 0.40
C CYS A 720 -27.32 -20.42 0.00
N VAL A 721 -28.02 -21.51 0.35
CA VAL A 721 -29.45 -21.73 0.03
C VAL A 721 -30.41 -20.77 0.75
N ALA A 722 -29.93 -20.09 1.79
CA ALA A 722 -30.74 -19.12 2.51
C ALA A 722 -30.97 -17.84 1.68
N CYS A 723 -29.98 -17.46 0.86
CA CYS A 723 -29.97 -16.20 0.10
C CYS A 723 -30.03 -16.39 -1.42
N HIS A 724 -29.69 -17.57 -1.94
CA HIS A 724 -29.67 -17.85 -3.38
C HIS A 724 -30.75 -18.86 -3.78
N ASN A 725 -31.38 -18.63 -4.92
CA ASN A 725 -32.32 -19.56 -5.51
C ASN A 725 -31.58 -20.71 -6.24
N LEU A 726 -32.07 -21.91 -6.03
CA LEU A 726 -31.52 -23.14 -6.59
C LEU A 726 -32.45 -23.86 -7.55
N LYS A 727 -33.73 -23.46 -7.61
CA LYS A 727 -34.74 -24.06 -8.46
C LYS A 727 -35.48 -22.98 -9.27
N LYS A 728 -35.93 -23.36 -10.46
CA LYS A 728 -36.77 -22.49 -11.29
C LYS A 728 -38.08 -22.22 -10.55
N GLY A 729 -38.40 -20.96 -10.34
CA GLY A 729 -39.60 -20.52 -9.60
C GLY A 729 -39.37 -20.18 -8.14
N ASP A 730 -38.16 -20.40 -7.59
CA ASP A 730 -37.78 -19.90 -6.27
C ASP A 730 -37.83 -18.35 -6.26
N VAL A 731 -38.17 -17.78 -5.11
CA VAL A 731 -38.16 -16.32 -4.92
C VAL A 731 -36.74 -15.81 -5.01
N ILE A 732 -36.51 -14.78 -5.82
CA ILE A 732 -35.20 -14.14 -5.95
C ILE A 732 -34.89 -13.40 -4.65
N LYS A 733 -33.83 -13.77 -3.98
CA LYS A 733 -33.31 -13.13 -2.74
C LYS A 733 -31.93 -12.49 -2.95
N GLY A 734 -31.10 -13.12 -3.77
CA GLY A 734 -29.76 -12.72 -4.16
C GLY A 734 -29.50 -13.11 -5.61
N PRO A 735 -28.25 -12.96 -6.12
CA PRO A 735 -27.90 -13.37 -7.48
C PRO A 735 -28.32 -14.81 -7.78
N ASP A 736 -28.93 -15.00 -8.97
CA ASP A 736 -29.44 -16.30 -9.40
C ASP A 736 -28.32 -17.31 -9.69
N LEU A 737 -28.20 -18.35 -8.87
CA LEU A 737 -27.20 -19.41 -9.08
C LEU A 737 -27.60 -20.40 -10.20
N LEU A 738 -28.83 -20.35 -10.73
CA LEU A 738 -29.27 -21.21 -11.83
C LEU A 738 -28.70 -20.73 -13.18
N ASN A 739 -28.50 -19.44 -13.32
CA ASN A 739 -28.09 -18.78 -14.56
C ASN A 739 -26.74 -18.07 -14.45
N ILE A 740 -25.86 -18.60 -13.61
CA ILE A 740 -24.49 -18.04 -13.47
C ILE A 740 -23.77 -18.07 -14.82
N LYS A 741 -23.29 -16.89 -15.25
CA LYS A 741 -22.49 -16.71 -16.47
C LYS A 741 -20.97 -16.54 -16.17
N LEU A 742 -20.57 -16.85 -14.93
CA LEU A 742 -19.18 -16.72 -14.48
C LEU A 742 -18.37 -17.97 -14.79
N SER A 743 -17.07 -17.82 -15.02
CA SER A 743 -16.14 -18.94 -15.12
C SER A 743 -15.99 -19.66 -13.78
N LYS A 744 -15.39 -20.84 -13.76
CA LYS A 744 -15.11 -21.60 -12.52
C LYS A 744 -14.28 -20.79 -11.55
N GLU A 745 -13.28 -20.09 -12.08
CA GLU A 745 -12.35 -19.24 -11.32
C GLU A 745 -13.09 -18.07 -10.70
N GLN A 746 -13.97 -17.40 -11.47
CA GLN A 746 -14.79 -16.28 -10.99
C GLN A 746 -15.78 -16.71 -9.92
N ILE A 747 -16.39 -17.90 -10.06
CA ILE A 747 -17.28 -18.45 -9.02
C ILE A 747 -16.48 -18.76 -7.75
N ALA A 748 -15.33 -19.40 -7.88
CA ALA A 748 -14.46 -19.69 -6.74
C ALA A 748 -14.01 -18.40 -6.03
N GLU A 749 -13.56 -17.42 -6.78
CA GLU A 749 -13.17 -16.14 -6.23
C GLU A 749 -14.32 -15.42 -5.52
N SER A 750 -15.50 -15.40 -6.10
CA SER A 750 -16.71 -14.78 -5.49
C SER A 750 -17.10 -15.44 -4.15
N ILE A 751 -16.83 -16.73 -3.98
CA ILE A 751 -17.09 -17.42 -2.70
C ILE A 751 -15.99 -17.11 -1.69
N LEU A 752 -14.74 -17.05 -2.13
CA LEU A 752 -13.59 -16.81 -1.28
C LEU A 752 -13.45 -15.33 -0.91
N LYS A 753 -13.83 -14.42 -1.83
CA LYS A 753 -13.77 -12.96 -1.69
C LYS A 753 -15.13 -12.31 -2.01
N PRO A 754 -16.16 -12.47 -1.17
CA PRO A 754 -17.52 -12.02 -1.50
C PRO A 754 -17.65 -10.52 -1.77
N ALA A 755 -16.75 -9.70 -1.21
CA ALA A 755 -16.75 -8.25 -1.41
C ALA A 755 -15.91 -7.78 -2.61
N ALA A 756 -15.18 -8.66 -3.31
CA ALA A 756 -14.35 -8.29 -4.45
C ALA A 756 -15.17 -7.89 -5.67
N THR A 757 -16.32 -8.56 -5.88
CA THR A 757 -17.26 -8.23 -6.98
C THR A 757 -18.68 -8.25 -6.43
N ILE A 758 -19.35 -7.12 -6.48
CA ILE A 758 -20.73 -6.97 -6.00
C ILE A 758 -21.65 -6.93 -7.22
N SER A 759 -22.74 -7.69 -7.15
CA SER A 759 -23.74 -7.73 -8.23
C SER A 759 -24.37 -6.37 -8.46
N ASP A 760 -24.47 -5.94 -9.71
CA ASP A 760 -25.17 -4.70 -10.10
C ASP A 760 -26.66 -4.73 -9.73
N SER A 761 -27.22 -5.93 -9.52
CA SER A 761 -28.59 -6.07 -9.06
C SER A 761 -28.79 -5.80 -7.57
N TRP A 762 -27.71 -5.72 -6.76
CA TRP A 762 -27.80 -5.38 -5.35
C TRP A 762 -27.81 -3.88 -5.16
N VAL A 763 -29.01 -3.31 -4.87
CA VAL A 763 -29.26 -1.87 -4.95
C VAL A 763 -29.96 -1.31 -3.72
N THR A 764 -29.79 0.00 -3.50
CA THR A 764 -30.73 0.80 -2.71
C THR A 764 -31.58 1.66 -3.65
N VAL A 765 -32.89 1.51 -3.53
CA VAL A 765 -33.90 2.39 -4.16
C VAL A 765 -34.28 3.46 -3.16
N THR A 766 -33.92 4.72 -3.46
CA THR A 766 -34.29 5.88 -2.61
C THR A 766 -35.52 6.55 -3.22
N MET A 767 -36.54 6.77 -2.40
CA MET A 767 -37.79 7.40 -2.78
C MET A 767 -37.69 8.92 -2.70
N ASN A 768 -38.61 9.62 -3.35
CA ASN A 768 -38.69 11.09 -3.29
C ASN A 768 -39.01 11.62 -1.89
N ASP A 769 -39.67 10.83 -1.05
CA ASP A 769 -39.99 11.14 0.36
C ASP A 769 -38.79 10.86 1.32
N GLY A 770 -37.67 10.35 0.81
CA GLY A 770 -36.47 10.02 1.58
C GLY A 770 -36.45 8.59 2.11
N THR A 771 -37.51 7.80 1.96
CA THR A 771 -37.45 6.37 2.32
C THR A 771 -36.51 5.61 1.40
N ALA A 772 -35.92 4.51 1.91
CA ALA A 772 -34.97 3.71 1.17
C ALA A 772 -35.29 2.22 1.29
N HIS A 773 -35.27 1.52 0.17
CA HIS A 773 -35.47 0.07 0.07
C HIS A 773 -34.18 -0.59 -0.43
N LEU A 774 -33.59 -1.46 0.39
CA LEU A 774 -32.38 -2.23 0.06
C LEU A 774 -32.79 -3.62 -0.42
N GLY A 775 -32.27 -4.05 -1.56
CA GLY A 775 -32.59 -5.40 -2.05
C GLY A 775 -32.02 -5.73 -3.43
N THR A 776 -32.37 -6.93 -3.90
CA THR A 776 -32.04 -7.36 -5.26
C THR A 776 -33.04 -6.78 -6.23
N LEU A 777 -32.56 -6.01 -7.19
CA LEU A 777 -33.36 -5.41 -8.25
C LEU A 777 -33.91 -6.51 -9.19
N VAL A 778 -35.21 -6.65 -9.25
CA VAL A 778 -35.87 -7.66 -10.07
C VAL A 778 -36.45 -7.03 -11.35
N THR A 779 -37.03 -5.84 -11.21
CA THR A 779 -37.63 -5.10 -12.34
C THR A 779 -37.33 -3.62 -12.18
N LYS A 780 -36.94 -2.99 -13.29
CA LYS A 780 -36.88 -1.54 -13.43
C LYS A 780 -37.35 -1.16 -14.85
N ASN A 781 -38.45 -0.49 -14.91
CA ASN A 781 -38.99 0.05 -16.15
C ASN A 781 -39.69 1.41 -15.89
N ASP A 782 -40.26 2.02 -16.90
CA ASP A 782 -40.88 3.35 -16.82
C ASP A 782 -42.11 3.41 -15.90
N LYS A 783 -42.67 2.27 -15.50
CA LYS A 783 -43.86 2.19 -14.65
C LYS A 783 -43.54 1.87 -13.21
N GLU A 784 -42.59 0.96 -13.00
CA GLU A 784 -42.33 0.41 -11.67
C GLU A 784 -40.88 -0.02 -11.44
N VAL A 785 -40.47 -0.01 -10.19
CA VAL A 785 -39.26 -0.63 -9.70
C VAL A 785 -39.64 -1.67 -8.66
N ILE A 786 -39.13 -2.91 -8.80
CA ILE A 786 -39.34 -4.00 -7.85
C ILE A 786 -38.00 -4.46 -7.32
N VAL A 787 -37.87 -4.42 -6.00
CA VAL A 787 -36.72 -5.00 -5.30
C VAL A 787 -37.21 -6.06 -4.32
N HIS A 788 -36.43 -7.13 -4.19
CA HIS A 788 -36.68 -8.15 -3.18
C HIS A 788 -35.64 -7.99 -2.06
N ASP A 789 -36.08 -7.95 -0.83
CA ASP A 789 -35.20 -7.99 0.32
C ASP A 789 -34.50 -9.36 0.48
N ILE A 790 -33.66 -9.52 1.52
CA ILE A 790 -32.94 -10.76 1.75
C ILE A 790 -33.87 -11.94 2.14
N ALA A 791 -35.08 -11.66 2.59
CA ALA A 791 -36.09 -12.67 2.86
C ALA A 791 -36.89 -13.03 1.59
N GLY A 792 -36.68 -12.30 0.51
CA GLY A 792 -37.42 -12.46 -0.74
C GLY A 792 -38.75 -11.73 -0.75
N ILE A 793 -39.03 -10.83 0.18
CA ILE A 793 -40.26 -10.04 0.23
C ILE A 793 -40.13 -8.93 -0.82
N PRO A 794 -41.10 -8.88 -1.80
CA PRO A 794 -41.06 -7.86 -2.83
C PRO A 794 -41.52 -6.50 -2.30
N THR A 795 -40.74 -5.48 -2.57
CA THR A 795 -41.17 -4.08 -2.50
C THR A 795 -41.36 -3.56 -3.91
N LYS A 796 -42.60 -3.20 -4.25
CA LYS A 796 -42.99 -2.65 -5.54
C LYS A 796 -43.32 -1.18 -5.39
N VAL A 797 -42.59 -0.32 -6.10
CA VAL A 797 -42.78 1.14 -6.10
C VAL A 797 -42.98 1.68 -7.49
N LYS A 798 -43.75 2.78 -7.64
CA LYS A 798 -43.91 3.44 -8.93
C LYS A 798 -42.60 4.11 -9.34
N ALA A 799 -42.25 4.03 -10.62
CA ALA A 799 -41.02 4.64 -11.13
C ALA A 799 -41.00 6.16 -10.92
N SER A 800 -42.15 6.83 -10.94
CA SER A 800 -42.32 8.27 -10.68
C SER A 800 -41.92 8.69 -9.25
N ASP A 801 -42.01 7.78 -8.30
CA ASP A 801 -41.79 8.06 -6.88
C ASP A 801 -40.33 7.76 -6.47
N VAL A 802 -39.54 7.23 -7.41
CA VAL A 802 -38.11 6.85 -7.17
C VAL A 802 -37.21 8.04 -7.48
N LYS A 803 -36.48 8.48 -6.48
CA LYS A 803 -35.43 9.51 -6.60
C LYS A 803 -34.16 8.97 -7.22
N SER A 804 -33.74 7.78 -6.79
CA SER A 804 -32.52 7.13 -7.33
C SER A 804 -32.51 5.63 -7.06
N VAL A 805 -31.81 4.91 -7.96
CA VAL A 805 -31.44 3.49 -7.77
C VAL A 805 -29.93 3.43 -7.84
N LYS A 806 -29.29 3.05 -6.73
CA LYS A 806 -27.81 3.00 -6.62
C LYS A 806 -27.37 1.58 -6.26
N THR A 807 -26.43 1.03 -7.04
CA THR A 807 -25.75 -0.21 -6.71
C THR A 807 -24.99 -0.06 -5.39
N GLN A 808 -25.03 -1.08 -4.55
CA GLN A 808 -24.34 -1.11 -3.28
C GLN A 808 -22.83 -1.32 -3.47
N THR A 809 -22.05 -0.80 -2.54
CA THR A 809 -20.61 -0.99 -2.47
C THR A 809 -20.19 -2.06 -1.45
N SER A 810 -21.17 -2.66 -0.75
CA SER A 810 -20.98 -3.73 0.22
C SER A 810 -21.88 -4.92 -0.09
N THR A 811 -21.45 -6.12 0.31
CA THR A 811 -22.22 -7.36 0.14
C THR A 811 -22.73 -7.87 1.50
N LEU A 812 -23.87 -8.55 1.48
CA LEU A 812 -24.36 -9.33 2.63
C LEU A 812 -23.83 -10.78 2.64
N MET A 813 -23.16 -11.21 1.58
CA MET A 813 -22.52 -12.54 1.56
C MET A 813 -21.37 -12.56 2.56
N ALA A 814 -21.51 -13.39 3.58
CA ALA A 814 -20.51 -13.49 4.63
C ALA A 814 -19.19 -14.08 4.10
N PRO A 815 -18.03 -13.55 4.51
CA PRO A 815 -16.75 -14.19 4.20
C PRO A 815 -16.62 -15.51 4.98
N GLY A 816 -15.85 -16.45 4.41
CA GLY A 816 -15.52 -17.71 5.08
C GLY A 816 -16.58 -18.79 5.00
N LEU A 817 -17.61 -18.66 4.19
CA LEU A 817 -18.66 -19.68 3.98
C LEU A 817 -18.12 -21.06 3.56
N ALA A 818 -16.96 -21.11 2.93
CA ALA A 818 -16.31 -22.33 2.49
C ALA A 818 -15.18 -22.82 3.43
N ASN A 819 -14.94 -22.17 4.56
CA ASN A 819 -13.77 -22.42 5.41
C ASN A 819 -13.63 -23.89 5.88
N ASP A 820 -14.75 -24.55 6.17
CA ASP A 820 -14.79 -25.93 6.68
C ASP A 820 -14.77 -27.00 5.55
N LEU A 821 -14.74 -26.57 4.29
CA LEU A 821 -14.64 -27.49 3.17
C LEU A 821 -13.18 -27.90 2.96
N SER A 822 -12.95 -29.19 2.70
CA SER A 822 -11.67 -29.63 2.16
C SER A 822 -11.49 -29.04 0.75
N LEU A 823 -10.24 -28.94 0.27
CA LEU A 823 -9.93 -28.45 -1.09
C LEU A 823 -10.67 -29.28 -2.16
N GLN A 824 -10.81 -30.59 -1.96
CA GLN A 824 -11.60 -31.45 -2.87
C GLN A 824 -13.09 -31.11 -2.80
N GLN A 825 -13.66 -30.89 -1.60
CA GLN A 825 -15.07 -30.50 -1.47
C GLN A 825 -15.35 -29.12 -2.10
N PHE A 826 -14.42 -28.19 -1.97
CA PHE A 826 -14.50 -26.89 -2.64
C PHE A 826 -14.49 -27.06 -4.16
N SER A 827 -13.56 -27.86 -4.71
CA SER A 827 -13.55 -28.17 -6.15
C SER A 827 -14.85 -28.86 -6.62
N ASP A 828 -15.43 -29.75 -5.82
CA ASP A 828 -16.73 -30.39 -6.11
C ASP A 828 -17.86 -29.35 -6.14
N LEU A 829 -17.89 -28.41 -5.19
CA LEU A 829 -18.85 -27.32 -5.13
C LEU A 829 -18.79 -26.44 -6.37
N ILE A 830 -17.59 -26.02 -6.75
CA ILE A 830 -17.36 -25.19 -7.95
C ILE A 830 -17.78 -25.93 -9.22
N ALA A 831 -17.45 -27.22 -9.33
CA ALA A 831 -17.88 -28.03 -10.47
C ALA A 831 -19.40 -28.16 -10.59
N TYR A 832 -20.13 -28.10 -9.48
CA TYR A 832 -21.59 -28.07 -9.52
C TYR A 832 -22.15 -26.72 -9.92
N LEU A 833 -21.60 -25.62 -9.38
CA LEU A 833 -22.05 -24.26 -9.67
C LEU A 833 -21.74 -23.84 -11.11
N SER A 834 -20.64 -24.32 -11.67
CA SER A 834 -20.22 -24.02 -13.06
C SER A 834 -20.89 -24.90 -14.12
N LYS A 835 -22.17 -25.14 -14.06
CA LYS A 835 -22.99 -26.13 -14.81
C LYS A 835 -22.83 -26.21 -16.34
N LYS A 836 -22.13 -25.27 -16.95
CA LYS A 836 -21.89 -25.23 -18.39
C LYS A 836 -20.48 -25.68 -18.72
N GLU A 837 -20.31 -26.98 -18.91
CA GLU A 837 -19.32 -27.60 -19.81
C GLU A 837 -19.69 -29.08 -19.96
#